data_b3869d5de2c2991a1587e7176f165166
#
_entry.id   b3869d5de2c2991a1587e7176f165166
#
_cell.length_a   1.000
_cell.length_b   1.000
_cell.length_c   1.000
_cell.angle_alpha   90.00
_cell.angle_beta   90.00
_cell.angle_gamma   90.00
#
_symmetry.space_group_name_H-M   'P 1'
#
loop_
_entity.id
_entity.type
_entity.pdbx_description
1 polymer ?
#
loop_
_entity_poly.entity_id
_entity_poly.type
_entity_poly.pdbx_seq_one_letter_code
_entity_poly.pdbx_strand_id
1 'polypeptide(L)'
;MRSSILFAIVILMSTVVAQNLPAQTLPTPQAVTDPKKIASKPNAEVEPKSLTIEKLYMTRQVGRPTWSPDGKQIAFISNMSGRNNLWLVPAEGGWPVQLTVSDQRQTAPAWSPDGKWIAYQSDFDGDEQWDIFLVSPKTGKVVNLTSTREIAESEPTWSPDGRYLAYLVKPKTSAAHEIDIYDTLMREVKHLTSDTPQDKGNYNPIWSKDGKYIVYTQEQAKGTDSNIFIADVATGKSTLLTPHGGEQRYSSNDVSPDGRRVLLTSNAGNGYDNIGLLDIASKKISWLTNDKWEIRGGEFSPDGKHITFSADVDGNEDIYLLDLVSKKSTALAIPKGVNEPAGGRSAFTKDGSRLLYYHNGPTAPGDLWVYTLAAGKSHQVTHSLVAGVRSEDMVEPYLIHYPSRDGKWTISAFLYVPFNMARNGQNAAIVYIHGGPTSQTMNSFNRFIQYAANQGYMVLAPNYRGSTGYGKAFQQANLFDMGGGDLQDVLAGVDWIKQTGHLDPRKIAVMGGSYGGYLSMMSVTKAPDVWAAGVPIVPFVNWFTEIENEDPVLQQSDLATMGDVVKNKALYEDRSPINFIDQIKAPLLLLAGGHDPRCPKSETEQVVDAIKKRGGTVDYKIYENEGHGFARVENQIDAYKRVADFLQAHVPPADCSCSLNE
;
A
#
# COMPACT_ATOMS: atom_id res chain seq x y z
N MET A 1 13.26 -74.37 34.09
CA MET A 1 13.52 -73.03 34.67
C MET A 1 14.23 -72.20 33.64
N ARG A 2 13.52 -71.35 32.97
CA ARG A 2 14.09 -70.34 32.05
C ARG A 2 13.47 -68.96 32.44
N SER A 3 14.33 -68.14 33.04
CA SER A 3 13.96 -66.77 33.43
C SER A 3 14.04 -65.84 32.19
N SER A 4 12.92 -65.21 31.82
CA SER A 4 12.87 -64.17 30.82
C SER A 4 13.01 -62.81 31.51
N ILE A 5 14.05 -62.08 31.19
CA ILE A 5 14.28 -60.70 31.64
C ILE A 5 13.63 -59.80 30.63
N LEU A 6 12.59 -59.07 31.06
CA LEU A 6 11.97 -57.97 30.27
C LEU A 6 12.79 -56.72 30.49
N PHE A 7 13.35 -56.17 29.39
CA PHE A 7 13.93 -54.82 29.36
C PHE A 7 12.80 -53.81 29.03
N ALA A 8 12.45 -52.99 29.99
CA ALA A 8 11.58 -51.83 29.75
C ALA A 8 12.41 -50.64 29.25
N ILE A 9 12.21 -50.25 27.99
CA ILE A 9 12.76 -49.02 27.44
C ILE A 9 11.84 -47.86 27.86
N VAL A 10 12.32 -47.03 28.76
CA VAL A 10 11.67 -45.75 29.11
C VAL A 10 12.09 -44.70 28.06
N ILE A 11 11.16 -44.36 27.15
CA ILE A 11 11.34 -43.25 26.25
C ILE A 11 11.01 -41.95 27.03
N LEU A 12 12.04 -41.21 27.41
CA LEU A 12 11.88 -39.84 27.90
C LEU A 12 11.48 -38.96 26.71
N MET A 13 10.19 -38.64 26.56
CA MET A 13 9.74 -37.52 25.73
C MET A 13 10.11 -36.24 26.47
N SER A 14 11.18 -35.60 26.06
CA SER A 14 11.47 -34.20 26.43
C SER A 14 10.45 -33.29 25.72
N THR A 15 9.40 -32.92 26.44
CA THR A 15 8.54 -31.79 26.05
C THR A 15 9.39 -30.52 26.10
N VAL A 16 9.82 -30.04 24.93
CA VAL A 16 10.34 -28.70 24.79
C VAL A 16 9.15 -27.77 25.03
N VAL A 17 9.03 -27.27 26.26
CA VAL A 17 8.14 -26.14 26.56
C VAL A 17 8.70 -24.95 25.79
N ALA A 18 8.05 -24.56 24.71
CA ALA A 18 8.27 -23.26 24.06
C ALA A 18 8.04 -22.21 25.15
N GLN A 19 9.10 -21.56 25.61
CA GLN A 19 8.97 -20.38 26.47
C GLN A 19 8.25 -19.31 25.68
N ASN A 20 6.96 -19.16 25.97
CA ASN A 20 6.19 -18.01 25.50
C ASN A 20 6.85 -16.76 26.10
N LEU A 21 7.52 -15.98 25.25
CA LEU A 21 7.90 -14.62 25.61
C LEU A 21 6.62 -13.86 25.99
N PRO A 22 6.63 -13.06 27.06
CA PRO A 22 5.50 -12.19 27.34
C PRO A 22 5.30 -11.28 26.14
N ALA A 23 4.17 -11.42 25.47
CA ALA A 23 3.77 -10.53 24.38
C ALA A 23 3.75 -9.10 24.94
N GLN A 24 4.58 -8.22 24.38
CA GLN A 24 4.43 -6.80 24.61
C GLN A 24 3.19 -6.40 23.78
N THR A 25 2.02 -6.39 24.45
CA THR A 25 0.77 -5.99 23.78
C THR A 25 0.85 -4.52 23.40
N LEU A 26 0.75 -4.23 22.12
CA LEU A 26 0.66 -2.86 21.64
C LEU A 26 -0.64 -2.21 22.13
N PRO A 27 -0.62 -0.92 22.48
CA PRO A 27 -1.81 -0.23 22.97
C PRO A 27 -2.88 -0.13 21.86
N THR A 28 -4.09 -0.57 22.15
CA THR A 28 -5.23 -0.40 21.24
C THR A 28 -5.68 1.07 21.25
N PRO A 29 -5.80 1.74 20.08
CA PRO A 29 -6.28 3.11 20.02
C PRO A 29 -7.73 3.20 20.47
N GLN A 30 -8.10 4.36 20.99
CA GLN A 30 -9.48 4.61 21.42
C GLN A 30 -10.31 5.11 20.23
N ALA A 31 -11.15 4.24 19.67
CA ALA A 31 -12.10 4.59 18.62
C ALA A 31 -13.42 5.13 19.19
N VAL A 32 -14.08 6.01 18.42
CA VAL A 32 -15.44 6.47 18.74
C VAL A 32 -16.46 5.47 18.18
N THR A 33 -17.29 4.89 19.05
CA THR A 33 -18.31 3.91 18.68
C THR A 33 -19.73 4.48 18.69
N ASP A 34 -19.93 5.60 19.39
CA ASP A 34 -21.23 6.28 19.45
C ASP A 34 -21.24 7.49 18.49
N PRO A 35 -22.03 7.47 17.42
CA PRO A 35 -22.08 8.55 16.43
C PRO A 35 -22.50 9.90 17.03
N LYS A 36 -23.24 9.89 18.14
CA LYS A 36 -23.66 11.12 18.82
C LYS A 36 -22.52 11.88 19.50
N LYS A 37 -21.37 11.22 19.72
CA LYS A 37 -20.15 11.83 20.27
C LYS A 37 -19.32 12.55 19.22
N ILE A 38 -19.62 12.37 17.92
CA ILE A 38 -18.92 13.12 16.88
C ILE A 38 -19.27 14.60 17.00
N ALA A 39 -18.24 15.42 17.03
CA ALA A 39 -18.38 16.87 17.09
C ALA A 39 -17.41 17.54 16.13
N SER A 40 -17.83 18.63 15.52
CA SER A 40 -16.91 19.51 14.80
C SER A 40 -16.03 20.25 15.80
N LYS A 41 -14.73 20.30 15.52
CA LYS A 41 -13.78 21.09 16.33
C LYS A 41 -13.94 22.57 15.93
N PRO A 42 -14.06 23.50 16.88
CA PRO A 42 -14.03 24.93 16.57
C PRO A 42 -12.61 25.32 16.14
N ASN A 43 -12.49 26.11 15.07
CA ASN A 43 -11.27 26.74 14.64
C ASN A 43 -11.60 28.10 14.02
N ALA A 44 -11.32 29.18 14.77
CA ALA A 44 -11.58 30.55 14.33
C ALA A 44 -10.56 31.05 13.29
N GLU A 45 -9.41 30.38 13.18
CA GLU A 45 -8.33 30.78 12.28
C GLU A 45 -8.37 30.06 10.93
N VAL A 46 -9.21 29.01 10.80
CA VAL A 46 -9.36 28.30 9.52
C VAL A 46 -10.06 29.21 8.52
N GLU A 47 -9.45 29.36 7.38
CA GLU A 47 -10.06 30.02 6.24
C GLU A 47 -10.87 28.97 5.44
N PRO A 48 -12.22 29.00 5.49
CA PRO A 48 -13.04 28.06 4.70
C PRO A 48 -12.75 28.20 3.22
N LYS A 49 -12.70 27.07 2.50
CA LYS A 49 -12.44 27.01 1.04
C LYS A 49 -11.07 27.57 0.60
N SER A 50 -10.12 27.71 1.52
CA SER A 50 -8.75 28.21 1.24
C SER A 50 -7.87 27.16 0.54
N LEU A 51 -8.14 25.87 0.77
CA LEU A 51 -7.44 24.75 0.13
C LEU A 51 -8.08 24.49 -1.23
N THR A 52 -7.38 24.83 -2.32
CA THR A 52 -7.82 24.52 -3.68
C THR A 52 -7.16 23.23 -4.18
N ILE A 53 -7.75 22.62 -5.19
CA ILE A 53 -7.17 21.43 -5.84
C ILE A 53 -5.76 21.72 -6.32
N GLU A 54 -5.54 22.87 -6.98
CA GLU A 54 -4.23 23.27 -7.49
C GLU A 54 -3.20 23.35 -6.36
N LYS A 55 -3.50 24.04 -5.25
CA LYS A 55 -2.59 24.15 -4.11
C LYS A 55 -2.23 22.78 -3.54
N LEU A 56 -3.22 21.92 -3.29
CA LEU A 56 -2.99 20.60 -2.68
C LEU A 56 -2.26 19.65 -3.62
N TYR A 57 -2.57 19.67 -4.91
CA TYR A 57 -1.91 18.78 -5.88
C TYR A 57 -0.53 19.31 -6.34
N MET A 58 -0.21 20.57 -6.08
CA MET A 58 1.16 21.09 -6.14
C MET A 58 2.01 20.71 -4.91
N THR A 59 1.40 20.21 -3.82
CA THR A 59 2.12 19.57 -2.71
C THR A 59 2.92 18.39 -3.25
N ARG A 60 4.20 18.38 -2.96
CA ARG A 60 5.14 17.43 -3.51
C ARG A 60 4.89 16.04 -2.95
N GLN A 61 5.16 15.04 -3.76
CA GLN A 61 5.25 13.66 -3.31
C GLN A 61 6.73 13.30 -3.23
N VAL A 62 7.12 12.68 -2.14
CA VAL A 62 8.44 12.07 -1.97
C VAL A 62 8.26 10.64 -1.53
N GLY A 63 9.18 9.76 -1.90
CA GLY A 63 9.09 8.36 -1.50
C GLY A 63 10.27 7.54 -1.99
N ARG A 64 10.28 6.25 -1.66
CA ARG A 64 11.32 5.30 -2.03
C ARG A 64 12.75 5.78 -1.71
N PRO A 65 13.02 6.25 -0.48
CA PRO A 65 14.34 6.78 -0.16
C PRO A 65 15.37 5.67 0.01
N THR A 66 16.63 5.97 -0.34
CA THR A 66 17.78 5.07 -0.14
C THR A 66 19.04 5.85 0.18
N TRP A 67 19.85 5.36 1.15
CA TRP A 67 21.13 5.97 1.53
C TRP A 67 22.19 5.84 0.45
N SER A 68 22.99 6.90 0.25
CA SER A 68 24.30 6.72 -0.37
C SER A 68 25.19 5.83 0.51
N PRO A 69 26.15 5.06 -0.07
CA PRO A 69 26.99 4.14 0.72
C PRO A 69 27.84 4.81 1.83
N ASP A 70 28.09 6.12 1.71
CA ASP A 70 28.79 6.92 2.71
C ASP A 70 27.86 7.59 3.74
N GLY A 71 26.53 7.40 3.59
CA GLY A 71 25.51 7.95 4.47
C GLY A 71 25.36 9.47 4.44
N LYS A 72 25.90 10.16 3.42
CA LYS A 72 25.86 11.62 3.34
C LYS A 72 24.72 12.17 2.49
N GLN A 73 24.19 11.35 1.59
CA GLN A 73 23.11 11.72 0.69
C GLN A 73 21.99 10.68 0.75
N ILE A 74 20.80 11.11 0.38
CA ILE A 74 19.64 10.27 0.19
C ILE A 74 19.18 10.45 -1.25
N ALA A 75 19.05 9.34 -1.99
CA ALA A 75 18.35 9.32 -3.27
C ALA A 75 16.87 8.99 -3.01
N PHE A 76 15.97 9.64 -3.72
CA PHE A 76 14.54 9.46 -3.55
C PHE A 76 13.77 9.82 -4.82
N ILE A 77 12.54 9.39 -4.90
CA ILE A 77 11.62 9.73 -6.00
C ILE A 77 10.76 10.91 -5.58
N SER A 78 10.61 11.88 -6.49
CA SER A 78 9.69 13.00 -6.28
C SER A 78 9.12 13.53 -7.58
N ASN A 79 7.89 14.05 -7.49
CA ASN A 79 7.19 14.75 -8.57
C ASN A 79 7.41 16.26 -8.58
N MET A 80 8.46 16.77 -7.94
CA MET A 80 8.76 18.21 -7.85
C MET A 80 8.85 18.92 -9.22
N SER A 81 9.25 18.20 -10.27
CA SER A 81 9.29 18.69 -11.65
C SER A 81 8.05 18.33 -12.48
N GLY A 82 6.93 17.97 -11.85
CA GLY A 82 5.69 17.55 -12.51
C GLY A 82 5.62 16.07 -12.87
N ARG A 83 6.71 15.33 -12.70
CA ARG A 83 6.85 13.89 -12.97
C ARG A 83 7.65 13.24 -11.84
N ASN A 84 7.39 11.95 -11.60
CA ASN A 84 8.18 11.13 -10.69
C ASN A 84 9.57 10.88 -11.28
N ASN A 85 10.55 11.64 -10.83
CA ASN A 85 11.95 11.53 -11.20
C ASN A 85 12.83 11.26 -9.98
N LEU A 86 14.09 10.89 -10.22
CA LEU A 86 15.07 10.63 -9.18
C LEU A 86 15.75 11.94 -8.74
N TRP A 87 15.82 12.14 -7.43
CA TRP A 87 16.39 13.31 -6.77
C TRP A 87 17.41 12.90 -5.72
N LEU A 88 18.32 13.80 -5.41
CA LEU A 88 19.30 13.67 -4.32
C LEU A 88 19.11 14.81 -3.32
N VAL A 89 19.25 14.51 -2.04
CA VAL A 89 19.29 15.50 -0.96
C VAL A 89 20.38 15.16 0.05
N PRO A 90 21.09 16.15 0.66
CA PRO A 90 21.99 15.87 1.77
C PRO A 90 21.24 15.24 2.95
N ALA A 91 21.88 14.32 3.66
CA ALA A 91 21.27 13.62 4.79
C ALA A 91 20.82 14.54 5.94
N GLU A 92 21.50 15.67 6.09
CA GLU A 92 21.18 16.70 7.09
C GLU A 92 20.07 17.68 6.64
N GLY A 93 19.47 17.40 5.47
CA GLY A 93 18.52 18.30 4.82
C GLY A 93 19.19 19.32 3.91
N GLY A 94 18.40 20.17 3.29
CA GLY A 94 18.85 21.18 2.36
C GLY A 94 18.10 21.15 1.03
N TRP A 95 18.69 21.73 -0.02
CA TRP A 95 18.04 21.86 -1.30
C TRP A 95 18.17 20.56 -2.12
N PRO A 96 17.08 19.90 -2.52
CA PRO A 96 17.14 18.72 -3.37
C PRO A 96 17.66 19.05 -4.78
N VAL A 97 18.46 18.15 -5.34
CA VAL A 97 18.97 18.24 -6.71
C VAL A 97 18.34 17.15 -7.56
N GLN A 98 17.72 17.53 -8.67
CA GLN A 98 17.17 16.59 -9.64
C GLN A 98 18.30 15.86 -10.36
N LEU A 99 18.31 14.52 -10.30
CA LEU A 99 19.34 13.71 -10.92
C LEU A 99 18.94 13.22 -12.32
N THR A 100 17.67 12.91 -12.52
CA THR A 100 17.13 12.47 -13.81
C THR A 100 16.03 13.41 -14.28
N VAL A 101 15.89 13.53 -15.62
CA VAL A 101 14.81 14.30 -16.26
C VAL A 101 14.13 13.39 -17.28
N SER A 102 12.90 13.01 -17.01
CA SER A 102 12.09 12.13 -17.86
C SER A 102 10.63 12.49 -17.76
N ASP A 103 9.89 12.33 -18.86
CA ASP A 103 8.43 12.39 -18.88
C ASP A 103 7.78 11.10 -18.41
N GLN A 104 8.58 10.03 -18.26
CA GLN A 104 8.14 8.72 -17.81
C GLN A 104 8.28 8.57 -16.29
N ARG A 105 7.44 7.75 -15.70
CA ARG A 105 7.44 7.48 -14.26
C ARG A 105 8.68 6.68 -13.87
N GLN A 106 9.36 7.12 -12.82
CA GLN A 106 10.53 6.46 -12.26
C GLN A 106 10.28 6.02 -10.82
N THR A 107 10.88 4.89 -10.40
CA THR A 107 10.73 4.38 -9.02
C THR A 107 11.88 3.41 -8.66
N ALA A 108 11.85 2.86 -7.44
CA ALA A 108 12.74 1.83 -6.90
C ALA A 108 14.25 2.15 -7.06
N PRO A 109 14.75 3.29 -6.57
CA PRO A 109 16.16 3.60 -6.63
C PRO A 109 16.99 2.70 -5.69
N ALA A 110 18.13 2.20 -6.17
CA ALA A 110 19.08 1.38 -5.42
C ALA A 110 20.51 1.81 -5.71
N TRP A 111 21.24 2.27 -4.68
CA TRP A 111 22.65 2.64 -4.81
C TRP A 111 23.55 1.41 -4.99
N SER A 112 24.50 1.50 -5.94
CA SER A 112 25.61 0.54 -5.98
C SER A 112 26.50 0.71 -4.74
N PRO A 113 27.06 -0.38 -4.17
CA PRO A 113 27.88 -0.31 -2.96
C PRO A 113 29.12 0.58 -3.07
N ASP A 114 29.63 0.80 -4.28
CA ASP A 114 30.75 1.68 -4.57
C ASP A 114 30.35 3.16 -4.83
N GLY A 115 29.05 3.44 -4.83
CA GLY A 115 28.49 4.79 -5.04
C GLY A 115 28.59 5.35 -6.45
N LYS A 116 29.00 4.54 -7.45
CA LYS A 116 29.14 5.02 -8.83
C LYS A 116 27.85 5.09 -9.60
N TRP A 117 26.86 4.23 -9.24
CA TRP A 117 25.59 4.11 -9.92
C TRP A 117 24.42 4.08 -8.95
N ILE A 118 23.28 4.55 -9.42
CA ILE A 118 21.97 4.27 -8.84
C ILE A 118 21.17 3.52 -9.90
N ALA A 119 20.75 2.29 -9.58
CA ALA A 119 19.79 1.56 -10.40
C ALA A 119 18.38 2.08 -10.08
N TYR A 120 17.51 2.13 -11.07
CA TYR A 120 16.09 2.47 -10.90
C TYR A 120 15.28 1.85 -12.03
N GLN A 121 13.96 1.80 -11.88
CA GLN A 121 13.05 1.33 -12.92
C GLN A 121 12.22 2.47 -13.48
N SER A 122 11.88 2.39 -14.78
CA SER A 122 11.00 3.33 -15.47
C SER A 122 10.10 2.59 -16.44
N ASP A 123 8.81 2.98 -16.51
CA ASP A 123 7.83 2.48 -17.46
C ASP A 123 7.52 3.51 -18.57
N PHE A 124 6.59 3.18 -19.46
CA PHE A 124 6.14 4.05 -20.51
C PHE A 124 4.66 4.41 -20.36
N ASP A 125 4.38 5.71 -20.12
CA ASP A 125 3.03 6.26 -19.97
C ASP A 125 2.10 5.48 -19.01
N GLY A 126 2.70 4.82 -18.01
CA GLY A 126 1.98 4.10 -16.97
C GLY A 126 1.57 2.66 -17.32
N ASP A 127 2.13 2.07 -18.37
CA ASP A 127 1.83 0.70 -18.85
C ASP A 127 2.39 -0.42 -17.96
N GLU A 128 3.17 -0.06 -16.94
CA GLU A 128 3.84 -0.98 -16.00
C GLU A 128 4.81 -1.99 -16.66
N GLN A 129 5.16 -1.77 -17.93
CA GLN A 129 6.27 -2.51 -18.57
C GLN A 129 7.57 -1.78 -18.24
N TRP A 130 8.19 -2.20 -17.14
CA TRP A 130 9.35 -1.55 -16.56
C TRP A 130 10.65 -2.00 -17.23
N ASP A 131 11.56 -1.05 -17.48
CA ASP A 131 12.97 -1.31 -17.77
C ASP A 131 13.84 -0.88 -16.59
N ILE A 132 14.99 -1.53 -16.41
CA ILE A 132 16.02 -1.13 -15.44
C ILE A 132 16.98 -0.13 -16.08
N PHE A 133 17.17 0.98 -15.40
CA PHE A 133 18.11 2.03 -15.76
C PHE A 133 19.21 2.18 -14.72
N LEU A 134 20.37 2.66 -15.16
CA LEU A 134 21.46 3.11 -14.30
C LEU A 134 21.71 4.59 -14.50
N VAL A 135 21.88 5.35 -13.43
CA VAL A 135 22.34 6.75 -13.47
C VAL A 135 23.56 6.96 -12.60
N SER A 136 24.53 7.70 -13.13
CA SER A 136 25.71 8.10 -12.36
C SER A 136 25.39 9.35 -11.54
N PRO A 137 25.43 9.30 -10.19
CA PRO A 137 25.14 10.47 -9.35
C PRO A 137 26.16 11.60 -9.53
N LYS A 138 27.35 11.27 -10.04
CA LYS A 138 28.44 12.26 -10.27
C LYS A 138 28.29 13.01 -11.59
N THR A 139 27.84 12.33 -12.65
CA THR A 139 27.85 12.90 -14.03
C THR A 139 26.47 13.09 -14.62
N GLY A 140 25.42 12.53 -14.01
CA GLY A 140 24.07 12.49 -14.56
C GLY A 140 23.90 11.55 -15.78
N LYS A 141 24.96 10.78 -16.15
CA LYS A 141 24.89 9.84 -17.27
C LYS A 141 23.87 8.76 -16.98
N VAL A 142 22.88 8.59 -17.86
CA VAL A 142 21.87 7.55 -17.81
C VAL A 142 22.16 6.46 -18.84
N VAL A 143 21.90 5.21 -18.47
CA VAL A 143 21.99 4.03 -19.33
C VAL A 143 20.75 3.20 -19.10
N ASN A 144 19.98 2.86 -20.17
CA ASN A 144 18.97 1.81 -20.09
C ASN A 144 19.70 0.46 -20.12
N LEU A 145 19.51 -0.36 -19.10
CA LEU A 145 20.25 -1.62 -18.93
C LEU A 145 19.59 -2.77 -19.66
N THR A 146 18.25 -2.85 -19.62
CA THR A 146 17.48 -4.00 -20.14
C THR A 146 16.89 -3.73 -21.52
N SER A 147 16.18 -2.62 -21.71
CA SER A 147 15.65 -2.17 -23.02
C SER A 147 14.75 -3.21 -23.72
N THR A 148 13.80 -3.78 -22.99
CA THR A 148 12.90 -4.86 -23.45
C THR A 148 11.44 -4.47 -23.28
N ARG A 149 10.68 -4.29 -24.38
CA ARG A 149 9.29 -3.86 -24.34
C ARG A 149 8.29 -4.94 -23.94
N GLU A 150 8.63 -6.20 -24.17
CA GLU A 150 7.75 -7.35 -23.92
C GLU A 150 8.05 -8.05 -22.59
N ILE A 151 8.97 -7.49 -21.82
CA ILE A 151 9.41 -8.02 -20.51
C ILE A 151 9.46 -6.85 -19.54
N ALA A 152 8.77 -6.97 -18.43
CA ALA A 152 8.90 -6.01 -17.31
C ALA A 152 10.03 -6.45 -16.38
N GLU A 153 11.02 -5.58 -16.18
CA GLU A 153 12.11 -5.78 -15.23
C GLU A 153 11.97 -4.75 -14.08
N SER A 154 11.96 -5.23 -12.85
CA SER A 154 11.63 -4.39 -11.69
C SER A 154 12.42 -4.76 -10.43
N GLU A 155 12.34 -3.92 -9.40
CA GLU A 155 12.92 -4.15 -8.07
C GLU A 155 14.44 -4.44 -8.08
N PRO A 156 15.29 -3.58 -8.68
CA PRO A 156 16.72 -3.81 -8.77
C PRO A 156 17.39 -3.82 -7.39
N THR A 157 18.23 -4.83 -7.12
CA THR A 157 19.01 -4.95 -5.88
C THR A 157 20.44 -5.38 -6.16
N TRP A 158 21.41 -4.62 -5.61
CA TRP A 158 22.83 -4.87 -5.82
C TRP A 158 23.38 -5.98 -4.92
N SER A 159 24.27 -6.80 -5.45
CA SER A 159 25.11 -7.66 -4.62
C SER A 159 26.02 -6.82 -3.72
N PRO A 160 26.43 -7.33 -2.54
CA PRO A 160 27.27 -6.58 -1.58
C PRO A 160 28.60 -6.07 -2.13
N ASP A 161 29.17 -6.77 -3.11
CA ASP A 161 30.39 -6.39 -3.81
C ASP A 161 30.18 -5.43 -5.01
N GLY A 162 28.89 -5.18 -5.38
CA GLY A 162 28.51 -4.32 -6.50
C GLY A 162 28.77 -4.92 -7.88
N ARG A 163 29.16 -6.18 -7.98
CA ARG A 163 29.37 -6.87 -9.26
C ARG A 163 28.07 -7.24 -9.94
N TYR A 164 27.09 -7.69 -9.17
CA TYR A 164 25.83 -8.21 -9.69
C TYR A 164 24.65 -7.30 -9.34
N LEU A 165 23.69 -7.23 -10.25
CA LEU A 165 22.39 -6.61 -10.03
C LEU A 165 21.31 -7.67 -10.22
N ALA A 166 20.58 -8.04 -9.17
CA ALA A 166 19.41 -8.89 -9.28
C ALA A 166 18.16 -8.04 -9.46
N TYR A 167 17.17 -8.54 -10.21
CA TYR A 167 15.89 -7.88 -10.46
C TYR A 167 14.81 -8.90 -10.79
N LEU A 168 13.56 -8.49 -10.66
CA LEU A 168 12.42 -9.31 -11.08
C LEU A 168 12.22 -9.19 -12.58
N VAL A 169 11.79 -10.30 -13.19
CA VAL A 169 11.52 -10.40 -14.63
C VAL A 169 10.13 -10.99 -14.85
N LYS A 170 9.30 -10.35 -15.67
CA LYS A 170 7.98 -10.84 -16.03
C LYS A 170 7.71 -10.58 -17.53
N PRO A 171 7.64 -11.60 -18.38
CA PRO A 171 7.12 -11.44 -19.72
C PRO A 171 5.69 -10.88 -19.70
N LYS A 172 5.34 -10.01 -20.62
CA LYS A 172 4.04 -9.34 -20.70
C LYS A 172 2.85 -10.31 -20.70
N THR A 173 3.05 -11.51 -21.27
CA THR A 173 2.02 -12.56 -21.36
C THR A 173 2.07 -13.57 -20.23
N SER A 174 2.93 -13.37 -19.23
CA SER A 174 3.11 -14.26 -18.07
C SER A 174 2.58 -13.64 -16.81
N ALA A 175 1.99 -14.46 -15.94
CA ALA A 175 1.71 -14.07 -14.56
C ALA A 175 2.88 -14.39 -13.60
N ALA A 176 3.77 -15.32 -13.98
CA ALA A 176 4.91 -15.71 -13.18
C ALA A 176 6.01 -14.63 -13.20
N HIS A 177 6.47 -14.24 -12.01
CA HIS A 177 7.68 -13.45 -11.86
C HIS A 177 8.87 -14.35 -11.61
N GLU A 178 9.98 -14.08 -12.31
CA GLU A 178 11.26 -14.75 -12.15
C GLU A 178 12.32 -13.77 -11.62
N ILE A 179 13.48 -14.28 -11.26
CA ILE A 179 14.60 -13.48 -10.78
C ILE A 179 15.78 -13.67 -11.71
N ASP A 180 16.27 -12.58 -12.28
CA ASP A 180 17.48 -12.51 -13.08
C ASP A 180 18.61 -11.80 -12.37
N ILE A 181 19.84 -12.12 -12.76
CA ILE A 181 21.06 -11.50 -12.28
C ILE A 181 21.88 -10.99 -13.45
N TYR A 182 22.13 -9.69 -13.49
CA TYR A 182 23.06 -9.06 -14.44
C TYR A 182 24.46 -8.97 -13.88
N ASP A 183 25.47 -9.54 -14.57
CA ASP A 183 26.89 -9.36 -14.24
C ASP A 183 27.41 -8.07 -14.90
N THR A 184 27.76 -7.06 -14.10
CA THR A 184 28.21 -5.74 -14.58
C THR A 184 29.56 -5.77 -15.27
N LEU A 185 30.39 -6.78 -15.01
CA LEU A 185 31.71 -6.96 -15.64
C LEU A 185 31.60 -7.71 -16.97
N MET A 186 30.89 -8.82 -16.98
CA MET A 186 30.74 -9.66 -18.19
C MET A 186 29.65 -9.10 -19.12
N ARG A 187 28.72 -8.27 -18.59
CA ARG A 187 27.53 -7.75 -19.30
C ARG A 187 26.61 -8.85 -19.80
N GLU A 188 26.44 -9.86 -18.97
CA GLU A 188 25.60 -11.03 -19.25
C GLU A 188 24.50 -11.16 -18.20
N VAL A 189 23.36 -11.70 -18.62
CA VAL A 189 22.23 -12.03 -17.75
C VAL A 189 22.28 -13.51 -17.43
N LYS A 190 22.11 -13.83 -16.15
CA LYS A 190 21.91 -15.18 -15.66
C LYS A 190 20.50 -15.30 -15.06
N HIS A 191 19.71 -16.24 -15.54
CA HIS A 191 18.43 -16.60 -14.93
C HIS A 191 18.69 -17.37 -13.63
N LEU A 192 18.29 -16.80 -12.50
CA LEU A 192 18.42 -17.41 -11.18
C LEU A 192 17.27 -18.37 -10.91
N THR A 193 16.06 -17.98 -11.29
CA THR A 193 14.86 -18.82 -11.24
C THR A 193 14.27 -18.93 -12.65
N SER A 194 13.58 -20.03 -12.92
CA SER A 194 12.88 -20.30 -14.18
C SER A 194 11.76 -21.30 -13.95
N ASP A 195 10.83 -21.36 -14.88
CA ASP A 195 9.72 -22.32 -14.87
C ASP A 195 8.78 -22.20 -13.64
N THR A 196 8.68 -21.00 -13.06
CA THR A 196 7.69 -20.72 -12.01
C THR A 196 6.28 -20.90 -12.57
N PRO A 197 5.39 -21.65 -11.88
CA PRO A 197 4.01 -21.83 -12.32
C PRO A 197 3.28 -20.50 -12.45
N GLN A 198 2.32 -20.40 -13.40
CA GLN A 198 1.59 -19.16 -13.68
C GLN A 198 0.71 -18.69 -12.52
N ASP A 199 0.38 -19.55 -11.59
CA ASP A 199 -0.33 -19.22 -10.34
C ASP A 199 0.61 -18.78 -9.21
N LYS A 200 1.90 -18.52 -9.50
CA LYS A 200 2.92 -18.12 -8.53
C LYS A 200 3.84 -17.04 -9.08
N GLY A 201 4.43 -16.27 -8.18
CA GLY A 201 5.48 -15.32 -8.51
C GLY A 201 6.60 -15.32 -7.47
N ASN A 202 7.83 -15.08 -7.91
CA ASN A 202 8.99 -14.88 -7.04
C ASN A 202 9.19 -13.39 -6.81
N TYR A 203 9.32 -12.97 -5.54
CA TYR A 203 9.37 -11.57 -5.14
C TYR A 203 10.46 -11.32 -4.10
N ASN A 204 10.82 -10.05 -3.93
CA ASN A 204 11.68 -9.57 -2.86
C ASN A 204 13.04 -10.29 -2.78
N PRO A 205 13.88 -10.24 -3.84
CA PRO A 205 15.19 -10.87 -3.83
C PRO A 205 16.14 -10.15 -2.86
N ILE A 206 16.72 -10.90 -1.92
CA ILE A 206 17.61 -10.40 -0.85
C ILE A 206 18.95 -11.11 -0.91
N TRP A 207 20.01 -10.37 -1.16
CA TRP A 207 21.37 -10.92 -1.16
C TRP A 207 21.86 -11.29 0.24
N SER A 208 22.50 -12.44 0.38
CA SER A 208 23.35 -12.73 1.54
C SER A 208 24.55 -11.76 1.57
N LYS A 209 25.08 -11.47 2.76
CA LYS A 209 26.19 -10.49 2.90
C LYS A 209 27.49 -10.93 2.20
N ASP A 210 27.68 -12.24 1.99
CA ASP A 210 28.81 -12.79 1.23
C ASP A 210 28.53 -12.92 -0.29
N GLY A 211 27.35 -12.53 -0.75
CA GLY A 211 26.93 -12.56 -2.16
C GLY A 211 26.72 -13.96 -2.76
N LYS A 212 26.72 -15.02 -1.96
CA LYS A 212 26.62 -16.39 -2.47
C LYS A 212 25.20 -16.86 -2.68
N TYR A 213 24.24 -16.26 -1.97
CA TYR A 213 22.86 -16.67 -1.97
C TYR A 213 21.92 -15.48 -2.17
N ILE A 214 20.77 -15.75 -2.76
CA ILE A 214 19.61 -14.87 -2.75
C ILE A 214 18.48 -15.58 -2.00
N VAL A 215 17.91 -14.91 -1.00
CA VAL A 215 16.67 -15.32 -0.35
C VAL A 215 15.54 -14.58 -1.04
N TYR A 216 14.43 -15.26 -1.31
CA TYR A 216 13.26 -14.67 -1.95
C TYR A 216 11.97 -15.28 -1.44
N THR A 217 10.87 -14.58 -1.66
CA THR A 217 9.51 -15.04 -1.34
C THR A 217 8.84 -15.55 -2.63
N GLN A 218 8.31 -16.76 -2.62
CA GLN A 218 7.41 -17.24 -3.67
C GLN A 218 5.97 -17.19 -3.15
N GLU A 219 5.13 -16.41 -3.81
CA GLU A 219 3.74 -16.18 -3.42
C GLU A 219 2.77 -16.77 -4.44
N GLN A 220 1.65 -17.33 -3.97
CA GLN A 220 0.55 -17.76 -4.83
C GLN A 220 -0.31 -16.56 -5.26
N ALA A 221 -0.89 -16.63 -6.46
CA ALA A 221 -1.73 -15.59 -7.04
C ALA A 221 -2.89 -15.15 -6.15
N LYS A 222 -3.44 -16.05 -5.34
CA LYS A 222 -4.50 -15.75 -4.35
C LYS A 222 -4.03 -14.83 -3.20
N GLY A 223 -2.70 -14.68 -2.98
CA GLY A 223 -2.14 -13.89 -1.90
C GLY A 223 -2.36 -14.44 -0.49
N THR A 224 -2.85 -15.68 -0.36
CA THR A 224 -3.15 -16.32 0.95
C THR A 224 -2.08 -17.28 1.42
N ASP A 225 -1.15 -17.65 0.53
CA ASP A 225 -0.08 -18.62 0.78
C ASP A 225 1.22 -18.16 0.13
N SER A 226 2.32 -18.25 0.87
CA SER A 226 3.66 -17.96 0.35
C SER A 226 4.73 -18.71 1.12
N ASN A 227 5.90 -18.90 0.47
CA ASN A 227 7.04 -19.58 1.02
C ASN A 227 8.32 -18.78 0.82
N ILE A 228 9.29 -18.97 1.71
CA ILE A 228 10.64 -18.43 1.59
C ILE A 228 11.56 -19.50 0.99
N PHE A 229 12.29 -19.09 -0.03
CA PHE A 229 13.32 -19.89 -0.68
C PHE A 229 14.69 -19.24 -0.54
N ILE A 230 15.74 -20.05 -0.67
CA ILE A 230 17.12 -19.61 -0.82
C ILE A 230 17.71 -20.23 -2.09
N ALA A 231 18.27 -19.40 -2.95
CA ALA A 231 18.94 -19.83 -4.18
C ALA A 231 20.46 -19.62 -4.08
N ASP A 232 21.23 -20.63 -4.46
CA ASP A 232 22.68 -20.54 -4.62
C ASP A 232 22.98 -19.81 -5.92
N VAL A 233 23.68 -18.68 -5.87
CA VAL A 233 23.93 -17.80 -7.01
C VAL A 233 24.83 -18.47 -8.07
N ALA A 234 25.76 -19.35 -7.66
CA ALA A 234 26.66 -20.01 -8.60
C ALA A 234 25.94 -21.10 -9.40
N THR A 235 25.12 -21.92 -8.73
CA THR A 235 24.46 -23.09 -9.36
C THR A 235 23.03 -22.84 -9.82
N GLY A 236 22.36 -21.77 -9.32
CA GLY A 236 20.92 -21.53 -9.53
C GLY A 236 20.00 -22.44 -8.73
N LYS A 237 20.55 -23.33 -7.87
CA LYS A 237 19.74 -24.29 -7.11
C LYS A 237 18.95 -23.59 -6.01
N SER A 238 17.63 -23.65 -6.08
CA SER A 238 16.72 -23.14 -5.05
C SER A 238 16.36 -24.22 -4.02
N THR A 239 16.22 -23.79 -2.76
CA THR A 239 15.84 -24.64 -1.64
C THR A 239 14.73 -23.97 -0.83
N LEU A 240 13.64 -24.69 -0.59
CA LEU A 240 12.52 -24.25 0.24
C LEU A 240 12.94 -24.21 1.72
N LEU A 241 12.71 -23.06 2.37
CA LEU A 241 13.05 -22.83 3.78
C LEU A 241 11.84 -22.97 4.73
N THR A 242 10.62 -22.69 4.27
CA THR A 242 9.40 -22.66 5.08
C THR A 242 8.37 -23.71 4.63
N PRO A 243 8.69 -25.02 4.61
CA PRO A 243 7.70 -26.02 4.25
C PRO A 243 6.57 -26.05 5.31
N HIS A 244 5.31 -25.95 4.88
CA HIS A 244 4.14 -25.97 5.74
C HIS A 244 2.93 -26.60 5.06
N GLY A 245 1.89 -26.88 5.82
CA GLY A 245 0.59 -27.33 5.32
C GLY A 245 -0.48 -26.26 5.52
N GLY A 246 -1.44 -26.22 4.61
CA GLY A 246 -2.49 -25.20 4.61
C GLY A 246 -1.99 -23.86 4.08
N GLU A 247 -2.88 -22.88 4.04
CA GLU A 247 -2.56 -21.52 3.56
C GLU A 247 -1.94 -20.69 4.68
N GLN A 248 -0.68 -20.30 4.52
CA GLN A 248 0.08 -19.45 5.44
C GLN A 248 1.02 -18.57 4.63
N ARG A 249 1.13 -17.30 5.00
CA ARG A 249 2.07 -16.40 4.35
C ARG A 249 3.38 -16.33 5.11
N TYR A 250 4.48 -16.43 4.37
CA TYR A 250 5.84 -16.19 4.83
C TYR A 250 6.52 -15.25 3.85
N SER A 251 6.94 -14.07 4.33
CA SER A 251 7.69 -13.09 3.54
C SER A 251 9.08 -12.89 4.12
N SER A 252 10.10 -12.90 3.26
CA SER A 252 11.48 -12.58 3.64
C SER A 252 11.65 -11.06 3.76
N ASN A 253 12.29 -10.58 4.84
CA ASN A 253 12.56 -9.16 5.06
C ASN A 253 14.04 -8.83 4.94
N ASP A 254 14.92 -9.60 5.60
CA ASP A 254 16.37 -9.40 5.54
C ASP A 254 17.12 -10.68 5.91
N VAL A 255 18.42 -10.72 5.61
CA VAL A 255 19.34 -11.79 5.99
C VAL A 255 20.33 -11.25 7.02
N SER A 256 20.47 -11.97 8.15
CA SER A 256 21.40 -11.57 9.22
C SER A 256 22.84 -11.32 8.70
N PRO A 257 23.61 -10.41 9.31
CA PRO A 257 24.98 -10.12 8.87
C PRO A 257 25.91 -11.34 8.84
N ASP A 258 25.65 -12.37 9.67
CA ASP A 258 26.39 -13.63 9.70
C ASP A 258 25.93 -14.65 8.65
N GLY A 259 24.87 -14.33 7.86
CA GLY A 259 24.32 -15.17 6.81
C GLY A 259 23.56 -16.41 7.28
N ARG A 260 23.26 -16.53 8.59
CA ARG A 260 22.69 -17.76 9.17
C ARG A 260 21.19 -17.72 9.35
N ARG A 261 20.59 -16.52 9.41
CA ARG A 261 19.18 -16.35 9.73
C ARG A 261 18.50 -15.42 8.73
N VAL A 262 17.23 -15.71 8.47
CA VAL A 262 16.34 -14.82 7.71
C VAL A 262 15.37 -14.17 8.69
N LEU A 263 15.28 -12.83 8.67
CA LEU A 263 14.18 -12.12 9.28
C LEU A 263 12.96 -12.27 8.37
N LEU A 264 11.87 -12.74 8.93
CA LEU A 264 10.63 -12.96 8.19
C LEU A 264 9.44 -12.31 8.88
N THR A 265 8.40 -12.06 8.07
CA THR A 265 7.05 -11.73 8.51
C THR A 265 6.13 -12.89 8.14
N SER A 266 5.19 -13.26 9.02
CA SER A 266 4.23 -14.34 8.74
C SER A 266 3.00 -14.27 9.63
N ASN A 267 1.85 -14.68 9.07
CA ASN A 267 0.58 -14.85 9.79
C ASN A 267 0.35 -16.28 10.33
N ALA A 268 1.36 -17.14 10.25
CA ALA A 268 1.26 -18.58 10.62
C ALA A 268 0.96 -18.84 12.09
N GLY A 269 1.26 -17.90 13.01
CA GLY A 269 1.08 -18.10 14.44
C GLY A 269 -0.36 -17.93 14.92
N ASN A 270 -0.84 -16.70 14.89
CA ASN A 270 -2.13 -16.29 15.44
C ASN A 270 -3.09 -15.68 14.40
N GLY A 271 -2.73 -15.71 13.12
CA GLY A 271 -3.50 -15.13 12.02
C GLY A 271 -3.22 -13.65 11.74
N TYR A 272 -2.32 -13.01 12.51
CA TYR A 272 -1.78 -11.69 12.26
C TYR A 272 -0.33 -11.78 11.81
N ASP A 273 0.10 -10.88 10.96
CA ASP A 273 1.51 -10.82 10.56
C ASP A 273 2.37 -10.49 11.77
N ASN A 274 3.33 -11.34 12.06
CA ASN A 274 4.30 -11.23 13.14
C ASN A 274 5.70 -11.54 12.62
N ILE A 275 6.75 -11.06 13.29
CA ILE A 275 8.12 -11.28 12.85
C ILE A 275 8.77 -12.45 13.59
N GLY A 276 9.63 -13.15 12.86
CA GLY A 276 10.42 -14.26 13.36
C GLY A 276 11.81 -14.34 12.74
N LEU A 277 12.67 -15.11 13.37
CA LEU A 277 13.99 -15.48 12.85
C LEU A 277 13.97 -16.93 12.40
N LEU A 278 14.16 -17.17 11.12
CA LEU A 278 14.32 -18.47 10.50
C LEU A 278 15.81 -18.83 10.46
N ASP A 279 16.21 -19.87 11.14
CA ASP A 279 17.56 -20.46 11.01
C ASP A 279 17.65 -21.27 9.71
N ILE A 280 18.55 -20.87 8.81
CA ILE A 280 18.64 -21.44 7.46
C ILE A 280 19.00 -22.92 7.47
N ALA A 281 19.88 -23.35 8.38
CA ALA A 281 20.37 -24.72 8.44
C ALA A 281 19.33 -25.69 8.99
N SER A 282 18.68 -25.32 10.11
CA SER A 282 17.69 -26.17 10.78
C SER A 282 16.25 -25.95 10.28
N LYS A 283 15.99 -24.88 9.54
CA LYS A 283 14.66 -24.40 9.09
C LYS A 283 13.68 -24.15 10.25
N LYS A 284 14.19 -23.88 11.45
CA LYS A 284 13.36 -23.56 12.62
C LYS A 284 13.14 -22.05 12.72
N ILE A 285 11.89 -21.68 13.03
CA ILE A 285 11.48 -20.29 13.26
C ILE A 285 11.45 -20.01 14.76
N SER A 286 12.09 -18.93 15.18
CA SER A 286 11.98 -18.36 16.53
C SER A 286 11.19 -17.07 16.43
N TRP A 287 9.97 -17.05 16.93
CA TRP A 287 9.11 -15.88 16.90
C TRP A 287 9.65 -14.78 17.81
N LEU A 288 9.63 -13.55 17.31
CA LEU A 288 10.07 -12.34 18.02
C LEU A 288 8.88 -11.54 18.55
N THR A 289 7.75 -11.61 17.86
CA THR A 289 6.49 -10.97 18.26
C THR A 289 5.34 -11.98 18.21
N ASN A 290 4.25 -11.66 18.91
CA ASN A 290 2.98 -12.42 18.87
C ASN A 290 1.84 -11.44 19.22
N ASP A 291 1.65 -10.44 18.38
CA ASP A 291 0.64 -9.39 18.57
C ASP A 291 -0.64 -9.70 17.78
N LYS A 292 -1.72 -8.98 18.10
CA LYS A 292 -3.00 -8.97 17.38
C LYS A 292 -3.14 -7.77 16.44
N TRP A 293 -2.01 -7.14 16.10
CA TRP A 293 -1.87 -6.11 15.09
C TRP A 293 -0.83 -6.58 14.06
N GLU A 294 -0.87 -5.98 12.88
CA GLU A 294 0.05 -6.36 11.81
C GLU A 294 1.45 -5.80 12.09
N ILE A 295 2.40 -6.70 12.29
CA ILE A 295 3.81 -6.38 12.48
C ILE A 295 4.56 -6.67 11.19
N ARG A 296 5.20 -5.64 10.63
CA ARG A 296 6.01 -5.77 9.42
C ARG A 296 7.49 -5.71 9.79
N GLY A 297 8.25 -6.71 9.32
CA GLY A 297 9.70 -6.75 9.53
C GLY A 297 10.40 -5.68 8.69
N GLY A 298 11.39 -5.04 9.30
CA GLY A 298 12.32 -4.16 8.63
C GLY A 298 13.64 -4.87 8.29
N GLU A 299 14.75 -4.42 8.87
CA GLU A 299 16.07 -4.98 8.61
C GLU A 299 16.90 -5.15 9.89
N PHE A 300 17.95 -5.96 9.80
CA PHE A 300 18.99 -6.03 10.83
C PHE A 300 19.82 -4.76 10.85
N SER A 301 20.19 -4.28 12.06
CA SER A 301 21.28 -3.34 12.17
C SER A 301 22.59 -3.93 11.61
N PRO A 302 23.53 -3.12 11.08
CA PRO A 302 24.78 -3.62 10.50
C PRO A 302 25.61 -4.50 11.44
N ASP A 303 25.53 -4.29 12.76
CA ASP A 303 26.20 -5.10 13.78
C ASP A 303 25.40 -6.36 14.19
N GLY A 304 24.20 -6.56 13.65
CA GLY A 304 23.34 -7.70 13.88
C GLY A 304 22.72 -7.80 15.27
N LYS A 305 22.78 -6.73 16.09
CA LYS A 305 22.26 -6.75 17.46
C LYS A 305 20.82 -6.27 17.56
N HIS A 306 20.37 -5.48 16.60
CA HIS A 306 19.02 -4.93 16.59
C HIS A 306 18.29 -5.29 15.29
N ILE A 307 16.98 -5.20 15.35
CA ILE A 307 16.08 -5.30 14.19
C ILE A 307 15.14 -4.11 14.26
N THR A 308 14.92 -3.44 13.12
CA THR A 308 13.77 -2.54 12.96
C THR A 308 12.53 -3.35 12.61
N PHE A 309 11.38 -2.89 13.04
CA PHE A 309 10.08 -3.35 12.55
C PHE A 309 9.07 -2.21 12.66
N SER A 310 7.99 -2.28 11.91
CA SER A 310 6.85 -1.39 12.09
C SER A 310 5.63 -2.15 12.58
N ALA A 311 4.73 -1.46 13.24
CA ALA A 311 3.48 -2.01 13.72
C ALA A 311 2.32 -1.13 13.27
N ASP A 312 1.43 -1.71 12.49
CA ASP A 312 0.17 -1.11 12.07
C ASP A 312 -0.89 -1.36 13.14
N VAL A 313 -1.23 -0.32 13.88
CA VAL A 313 -2.21 -0.36 14.95
C VAL A 313 -3.41 0.48 14.54
N ASP A 314 -4.38 -0.18 13.94
CA ASP A 314 -5.64 0.41 13.48
C ASP A 314 -5.42 1.63 12.55
N GLY A 315 -4.57 1.44 11.53
CA GLY A 315 -4.24 2.45 10.54
C GLY A 315 -3.22 3.51 10.97
N ASN A 316 -2.63 3.39 12.15
CA ASN A 316 -1.43 4.12 12.56
C ASN A 316 -0.23 3.19 12.52
N GLU A 317 0.90 3.64 11.99
CA GLU A 317 2.09 2.82 11.89
C GLU A 317 3.27 3.49 12.60
N ASP A 318 3.83 2.80 13.59
CA ASP A 318 4.98 3.25 14.37
C ASP A 318 6.17 2.31 14.14
N ILE A 319 7.39 2.88 14.22
CA ILE A 319 8.65 2.13 14.07
C ILE A 319 9.20 1.75 15.45
N TYR A 320 9.63 0.51 15.55
CA TYR A 320 10.24 -0.07 16.75
C TYR A 320 11.67 -0.54 16.46
N LEU A 321 12.50 -0.50 17.49
CA LEU A 321 13.81 -1.12 17.53
C LEU A 321 13.80 -2.26 18.54
N LEU A 322 14.04 -3.49 18.08
CA LEU A 322 14.14 -4.69 18.90
C LEU A 322 15.62 -5.03 19.16
N ASP A 323 16.02 -5.04 20.41
CA ASP A 323 17.32 -5.59 20.83
C ASP A 323 17.26 -7.12 20.89
N LEU A 324 18.12 -7.80 20.12
CA LEU A 324 18.09 -9.25 19.98
C LEU A 324 18.64 -10.00 21.20
N VAL A 325 19.37 -9.33 22.07
CA VAL A 325 19.93 -9.94 23.31
C VAL A 325 18.90 -9.87 24.43
N SER A 326 18.42 -8.68 24.73
CA SER A 326 17.44 -8.46 25.82
C SER A 326 16.00 -8.82 25.41
N LYS A 327 15.73 -8.97 24.12
CA LYS A 327 14.39 -9.19 23.54
C LYS A 327 13.41 -8.05 23.83
N LYS A 328 13.91 -6.86 24.12
CA LYS A 328 13.09 -5.68 24.40
C LYS A 328 12.89 -4.86 23.11
N SER A 329 11.62 -4.56 22.80
CA SER A 329 11.24 -3.60 21.77
C SER A 329 11.10 -2.21 22.38
N THR A 330 11.53 -1.20 21.65
CA THR A 330 11.39 0.21 22.02
C THR A 330 10.82 0.98 20.82
N ALA A 331 9.68 1.66 21.02
CA ALA A 331 9.13 2.55 20.01
C ALA A 331 10.07 3.74 19.80
N LEU A 332 10.29 4.15 18.57
CA LEU A 332 11.06 5.35 18.28
C LEU A 332 10.22 6.59 18.62
N ALA A 333 10.88 7.65 19.10
CA ALA A 333 10.25 8.93 19.35
C ALA A 333 10.11 9.70 18.03
N ILE A 334 9.04 9.42 17.29
CA ILE A 334 8.73 9.95 15.96
C ILE A 334 7.32 10.55 15.92
N PRO A 335 6.98 11.41 14.93
CA PRO A 335 5.64 11.97 14.79
C PRO A 335 4.57 10.89 14.60
N LYS A 336 3.34 11.15 15.06
CA LYS A 336 2.20 10.25 14.87
C LYS A 336 1.72 10.25 13.42
N GLY A 337 1.27 9.10 12.94
CA GLY A 337 0.77 8.89 11.58
C GLY A 337 1.20 7.54 11.04
N VAL A 338 1.61 7.51 9.80
CA VAL A 338 2.19 6.36 9.12
C VAL A 338 3.69 6.57 9.01
N ASN A 339 4.46 5.69 9.64
CA ASN A 339 5.91 5.76 9.67
C ASN A 339 6.50 4.45 9.15
N GLU A 340 7.21 4.53 8.02
CA GLU A 340 7.79 3.36 7.35
C GLU A 340 9.32 3.47 7.33
N PRO A 341 10.08 2.47 7.82
CA PRO A 341 11.51 2.42 7.57
C PRO A 341 11.79 2.45 6.06
N ALA A 342 12.87 3.08 5.63
CA ALA A 342 13.27 3.02 4.23
C ALA A 342 13.44 1.58 3.79
N GLY A 343 12.78 1.21 2.68
CA GLY A 343 12.82 -0.15 2.13
C GLY A 343 14.12 -0.50 1.44
N GLY A 344 14.24 -1.74 0.99
CA GLY A 344 15.37 -2.20 0.20
C GLY A 344 16.69 -2.28 0.98
N ARG A 345 16.63 -2.51 2.30
CA ARG A 345 17.80 -2.58 3.21
C ARG A 345 18.55 -1.26 3.32
N SER A 346 17.79 -0.18 3.26
CA SER A 346 18.29 1.21 3.29
C SER A 346 17.83 1.98 4.53
N ALA A 347 17.23 1.31 5.53
CA ALA A 347 16.82 2.00 6.73
C ALA A 347 18.03 2.47 7.54
N PHE A 348 19.02 1.60 7.82
CA PHE A 348 20.23 2.00 8.54
C PHE A 348 21.32 2.59 7.63
N THR A 349 22.05 3.58 8.16
CA THR A 349 23.40 3.89 7.62
C THR A 349 24.35 2.72 7.83
N LYS A 350 25.41 2.61 7.01
CA LYS A 350 26.38 1.51 7.08
C LYS A 350 27.05 1.35 8.45
N ASP A 351 27.21 2.43 9.21
CA ASP A 351 27.74 2.44 10.57
C ASP A 351 26.68 2.15 11.65
N GLY A 352 25.41 2.02 11.26
CA GLY A 352 24.31 1.76 12.16
C GLY A 352 23.91 2.92 13.07
N SER A 353 24.42 4.12 12.85
CA SER A 353 24.20 5.28 13.74
C SER A 353 22.88 6.00 13.49
N ARG A 354 22.34 5.92 12.26
CA ARG A 354 21.15 6.63 11.84
C ARG A 354 20.16 5.69 11.11
N LEU A 355 18.88 6.06 11.18
CA LEU A 355 17.81 5.35 10.51
C LEU A 355 17.02 6.33 9.63
N LEU A 356 16.84 5.97 8.37
CA LEU A 356 16.02 6.69 7.40
C LEU A 356 14.60 6.12 7.41
N TYR A 357 13.62 7.01 7.45
CA TYR A 357 12.22 6.62 7.39
C TYR A 357 11.38 7.65 6.64
N TYR A 358 10.24 7.21 6.16
CA TYR A 358 9.19 8.03 5.59
C TYR A 358 8.12 8.26 6.64
N HIS A 359 7.70 9.51 6.81
CA HIS A 359 6.59 9.89 7.68
C HIS A 359 5.49 10.55 6.87
N ASN A 360 4.24 10.16 7.13
CA ASN A 360 3.04 10.71 6.52
C ASN A 360 1.93 10.78 7.59
N GLY A 361 1.49 11.97 7.95
CA GLY A 361 0.40 12.20 8.90
C GLY A 361 -0.83 12.80 8.22
N PRO A 362 -2.01 12.79 8.85
CA PRO A 362 -3.25 13.25 8.20
C PRO A 362 -3.22 14.72 7.78
N THR A 363 -2.46 15.57 8.49
CA THR A 363 -2.29 17.00 8.21
C THR A 363 -0.89 17.36 7.72
N ALA A 364 -0.04 16.35 7.50
CA ALA A 364 1.32 16.51 7.03
C ALA A 364 1.57 15.55 5.85
N PRO A 365 1.86 16.06 4.65
CA PRO A 365 2.20 15.19 3.51
C PRO A 365 3.44 14.37 3.82
N GLY A 366 3.62 13.28 3.06
CA GLY A 366 4.75 12.42 3.23
C GLY A 366 6.10 13.11 3.02
N ASP A 367 7.00 12.94 3.97
CA ASP A 367 8.35 13.50 3.95
C ASP A 367 9.39 12.49 4.47
N LEU A 368 10.66 12.72 4.09
CA LEU A 368 11.80 11.92 4.52
C LEU A 368 12.35 12.47 5.83
N TRP A 369 12.64 11.56 6.74
CA TRP A 369 13.15 11.85 8.06
C TRP A 369 14.34 10.95 8.40
N VAL A 370 15.25 11.48 9.20
CA VAL A 370 16.42 10.75 9.72
C VAL A 370 16.37 10.73 11.23
N TYR A 371 16.38 9.53 11.82
CA TYR A 371 16.46 9.30 13.25
C TYR A 371 17.90 8.99 13.66
N THR A 372 18.45 9.72 14.62
CA THR A 372 19.79 9.48 15.17
C THR A 372 19.66 8.64 16.44
N LEU A 373 20.13 7.39 16.39
CA LEU A 373 19.92 6.40 17.46
C LEU A 373 20.50 6.85 18.81
N ALA A 374 21.73 7.35 18.83
CA ALA A 374 22.38 7.79 20.07
C ALA A 374 21.71 9.01 20.70
N ALA A 375 21.08 9.88 19.89
CA ALA A 375 20.39 11.08 20.38
C ALA A 375 18.93 10.81 20.73
N GLY A 376 18.33 9.70 20.24
CA GLY A 376 16.92 9.40 20.40
C GLY A 376 16.01 10.44 19.73
N LYS A 377 16.44 11.07 18.64
CA LYS A 377 15.74 12.17 17.97
C LYS A 377 15.79 12.05 16.46
N SER A 378 14.75 12.54 15.81
CA SER A 378 14.68 12.67 14.36
C SER A 378 14.72 14.14 13.91
N HIS A 379 15.13 14.33 12.65
CA HIS A 379 14.97 15.59 11.94
C HIS A 379 14.35 15.33 10.56
N GLN A 380 13.61 16.28 10.07
CA GLN A 380 12.98 16.26 8.75
C GLN A 380 14.00 16.67 7.68
N VAL A 381 14.08 15.87 6.61
CA VAL A 381 15.02 16.07 5.50
C VAL A 381 14.38 16.79 4.33
N THR A 382 13.14 16.45 4.02
CA THR A 382 12.36 17.07 2.94
C THR A 382 11.15 17.83 3.48
N HIS A 383 10.66 18.81 2.71
CA HIS A 383 9.50 19.62 3.08
C HIS A 383 8.55 19.69 1.88
N SER A 384 7.56 18.80 1.88
CA SER A 384 6.66 18.58 0.74
C SER A 384 5.51 19.58 0.69
N LEU A 385 5.11 20.14 1.84
CA LEU A 385 4.01 21.10 1.90
C LEU A 385 4.40 22.42 1.19
N VAL A 386 3.57 22.84 0.24
CA VAL A 386 3.87 24.07 -0.54
C VAL A 386 3.46 25.32 0.21
N ALA A 387 4.08 26.44 -0.12
CA ALA A 387 3.75 27.74 0.44
C ALA A 387 2.27 28.09 0.20
N GLY A 388 1.61 28.61 1.25
CA GLY A 388 0.18 28.98 1.22
C GLY A 388 -0.77 27.80 1.50
N VAL A 389 -0.26 26.63 1.88
CA VAL A 389 -1.01 25.52 2.48
C VAL A 389 -0.53 25.36 3.91
N ARG A 390 -1.44 25.48 4.87
CA ARG A 390 -1.11 25.37 6.32
C ARG A 390 -1.68 24.06 6.85
N SER A 391 -0.93 23.38 7.71
CA SER A 391 -1.39 22.17 8.42
C SER A 391 -2.62 22.44 9.27
N GLU A 392 -2.73 23.64 9.83
CA GLU A 392 -3.83 24.11 10.70
C GLU A 392 -5.17 24.25 9.96
N ASP A 393 -5.15 24.35 8.61
CA ASP A 393 -6.36 24.37 7.76
C ASP A 393 -6.87 22.96 7.44
N MET A 394 -6.15 21.93 7.87
CA MET A 394 -6.45 20.53 7.62
C MET A 394 -7.02 19.83 8.85
N VAL A 395 -7.83 18.82 8.64
CA VAL A 395 -8.59 18.14 9.68
C VAL A 395 -7.91 16.84 10.11
N GLU A 396 -7.67 16.70 11.41
CA GLU A 396 -7.36 15.40 12.04
C GLU A 396 -8.63 14.55 12.09
N PRO A 397 -8.62 13.32 11.54
CA PRO A 397 -9.80 12.48 11.53
C PRO A 397 -10.12 11.91 12.93
N TYR A 398 -11.36 11.50 13.12
CA TYR A 398 -11.74 10.56 14.16
C TYR A 398 -11.47 9.14 13.67
N LEU A 399 -10.86 8.31 14.50
CA LEU A 399 -10.94 6.87 14.36
C LEU A 399 -12.29 6.42 14.91
N ILE A 400 -13.09 5.75 14.09
CA ILE A 400 -14.42 5.26 14.47
C ILE A 400 -14.54 3.76 14.25
N HIS A 401 -15.34 3.11 15.08
CA HIS A 401 -15.72 1.71 14.90
C HIS A 401 -17.23 1.56 14.81
N TYR A 402 -17.72 0.75 13.87
CA TYR A 402 -19.13 0.40 13.76
C TYR A 402 -19.29 -1.08 13.38
N PRO A 403 -20.43 -1.71 13.74
CA PRO A 403 -20.68 -3.09 13.35
C PRO A 403 -20.97 -3.21 11.85
N SER A 404 -20.47 -4.27 11.22
CA SER A 404 -20.95 -4.69 9.90
C SER A 404 -22.45 -4.97 9.92
N ARG A 405 -23.15 -4.86 8.77
CA ARG A 405 -24.62 -5.11 8.72
C ARG A 405 -25.00 -6.53 9.15
N ASP A 406 -24.14 -7.50 8.91
CA ASP A 406 -24.35 -8.90 9.34
C ASP A 406 -23.90 -9.17 10.79
N GLY A 407 -23.36 -8.17 11.48
CA GLY A 407 -22.91 -8.24 12.88
C GLY A 407 -21.68 -9.11 13.13
N LYS A 408 -21.01 -9.60 12.09
CA LYS A 408 -19.86 -10.50 12.23
C LYS A 408 -18.54 -9.77 12.50
N TRP A 409 -18.43 -8.52 12.03
CA TRP A 409 -17.21 -7.75 12.06
C TRP A 409 -17.39 -6.38 12.72
N THR A 410 -16.34 -5.90 13.35
CA THR A 410 -16.20 -4.48 13.68
C THR A 410 -15.43 -3.83 12.54
N ILE A 411 -16.05 -2.84 11.92
CA ILE A 411 -15.45 -2.09 10.82
C ILE A 411 -14.77 -0.85 11.39
N SER A 412 -13.49 -0.70 11.11
CA SER A 412 -12.72 0.52 11.43
C SER A 412 -12.83 1.51 10.27
N ALA A 413 -12.87 2.80 10.58
CA ALA A 413 -12.88 3.85 9.57
C ALA A 413 -12.29 5.15 10.11
N PHE A 414 -11.79 5.99 9.20
CA PHE A 414 -11.44 7.37 9.50
C PHE A 414 -12.57 8.30 9.08
N LEU A 415 -12.99 9.18 10.01
CA LEU A 415 -14.05 10.16 9.76
C LEU A 415 -13.48 11.58 9.90
N TYR A 416 -13.43 12.28 8.78
CA TYR A 416 -12.98 13.68 8.70
C TYR A 416 -14.20 14.59 8.83
N VAL A 417 -14.23 15.39 9.90
CA VAL A 417 -15.31 16.32 10.21
C VAL A 417 -14.79 17.74 10.01
N PRO A 418 -15.33 18.50 9.05
CA PRO A 418 -14.94 19.90 8.83
C PRO A 418 -14.94 20.73 10.11
N PHE A 419 -13.99 21.67 10.22
CA PHE A 419 -14.04 22.67 11.28
C PHE A 419 -15.34 23.49 11.22
N ASN A 420 -15.86 23.85 12.36
CA ASN A 420 -17.04 24.70 12.51
C ASN A 420 -18.32 24.16 11.83
N MET A 421 -18.39 22.86 11.51
CA MET A 421 -19.56 22.23 10.89
C MET A 421 -20.74 22.21 11.88
N ALA A 422 -21.86 22.81 11.49
CA ALA A 422 -23.08 22.82 12.32
C ALA A 422 -23.73 21.42 12.38
N ARG A 423 -24.24 21.06 13.57
CA ARG A 423 -25.04 19.84 13.76
C ARG A 423 -26.54 20.16 13.52
N ASN A 424 -26.90 20.36 12.25
CA ASN A 424 -28.24 20.83 11.85
C ASN A 424 -28.92 19.91 10.84
N GLY A 425 -28.31 18.76 10.49
CA GLY A 425 -28.87 17.83 9.54
C GLY A 425 -28.87 18.30 8.08
N GLN A 426 -28.05 19.30 7.70
CA GLN A 426 -28.06 19.87 6.35
C GLN A 426 -26.77 19.70 5.57
N ASN A 427 -25.70 19.18 6.19
CA ASN A 427 -24.40 19.10 5.57
C ASN A 427 -24.30 17.89 4.61
N ALA A 428 -23.39 18.01 3.66
CA ALA A 428 -23.07 16.97 2.70
C ALA A 428 -21.96 16.04 3.21
N ALA A 429 -21.94 14.80 2.69
CA ALA A 429 -20.88 13.85 2.98
C ALA A 429 -20.36 13.15 1.71
N ILE A 430 -19.13 12.66 1.80
CA ILE A 430 -18.48 11.81 0.80
C ILE A 430 -18.06 10.52 1.51
N VAL A 431 -18.39 9.38 0.92
CA VAL A 431 -17.82 8.08 1.29
C VAL A 431 -16.68 7.80 0.33
N TYR A 432 -15.45 7.80 0.85
CA TYR A 432 -14.22 7.61 0.09
C TYR A 432 -13.72 6.18 0.28
N ILE A 433 -13.87 5.34 -0.75
CA ILE A 433 -13.59 3.90 -0.70
C ILE A 433 -12.18 3.64 -1.24
N HIS A 434 -11.31 2.99 -0.45
CA HIS A 434 -9.98 2.62 -0.90
C HIS A 434 -10.01 1.50 -1.94
N GLY A 435 -8.95 1.41 -2.75
CA GLY A 435 -8.72 0.33 -3.71
C GLY A 435 -8.12 -0.93 -3.05
N GLY A 436 -7.74 -1.88 -3.85
CA GLY A 436 -7.17 -3.16 -3.43
C GLY A 436 -7.97 -4.35 -3.97
N PRO A 437 -8.82 -5.07 -3.21
CA PRO A 437 -9.30 -4.81 -1.84
C PRO A 437 -8.26 -5.00 -0.74
N THR A 438 -7.19 -5.76 -0.99
CA THR A 438 -6.10 -6.07 -0.06
C THR A 438 -5.22 -4.82 0.17
N SER A 439 -5.80 -3.81 0.79
CA SER A 439 -5.20 -2.52 1.18
C SER A 439 -5.96 -1.99 2.40
N GLN A 440 -5.68 -0.76 2.83
CA GLN A 440 -6.44 -0.09 3.88
C GLN A 440 -6.32 1.43 3.77
N THR A 441 -7.30 2.15 4.31
CA THR A 441 -7.17 3.56 4.65
C THR A 441 -6.42 3.68 5.95
N MET A 442 -5.32 4.44 5.94
CA MET A 442 -4.49 4.70 7.11
C MET A 442 -4.62 6.16 7.56
N ASN A 443 -4.14 6.47 8.77
CA ASN A 443 -4.09 7.83 9.30
C ASN A 443 -2.99 8.66 8.62
N SER A 444 -3.18 8.93 7.32
CA SER A 444 -2.21 9.56 6.44
C SER A 444 -2.81 10.71 5.66
N PHE A 445 -1.96 11.54 5.07
CA PHE A 445 -2.36 12.67 4.25
C PHE A 445 -3.01 12.21 2.94
N ASN A 446 -4.25 12.61 2.74
CA ASN A 446 -4.93 12.47 1.46
C ASN A 446 -5.37 13.86 0.96
N ARG A 447 -4.82 14.28 -0.17
CA ARG A 447 -5.05 15.61 -0.75
C ARG A 447 -6.53 15.91 -0.97
N PHE A 448 -7.24 14.96 -1.59
CA PHE A 448 -8.65 15.16 -1.91
C PHE A 448 -9.53 15.15 -0.66
N ILE A 449 -9.26 14.28 0.31
CA ILE A 449 -10.01 14.25 1.58
C ILE A 449 -9.83 15.58 2.34
N GLN A 450 -8.60 16.11 2.41
CA GLN A 450 -8.35 17.40 3.06
C GLN A 450 -8.99 18.57 2.29
N TYR A 451 -8.95 18.54 0.95
CA TYR A 451 -9.71 19.46 0.13
C TYR A 451 -11.20 19.42 0.48
N ALA A 452 -11.81 18.24 0.41
CA ALA A 452 -13.24 18.04 0.64
C ALA A 452 -13.66 18.51 2.05
N ALA A 453 -12.87 18.18 3.08
CA ALA A 453 -13.12 18.65 4.43
C ALA A 453 -13.04 20.18 4.55
N ASN A 454 -12.05 20.82 3.92
CA ASN A 454 -11.94 22.30 3.90
C ASN A 454 -13.09 22.96 3.11
N GLN A 455 -13.66 22.27 2.11
CA GLN A 455 -14.86 22.72 1.38
C GLN A 455 -16.16 22.52 2.16
N GLY A 456 -16.16 21.82 3.30
CA GLY A 456 -17.33 21.60 4.14
C GLY A 456 -17.98 20.22 4.00
N TYR A 457 -17.35 19.25 3.34
CA TYR A 457 -17.84 17.88 3.29
C TYR A 457 -17.35 17.07 4.48
N MET A 458 -18.24 16.35 5.16
CA MET A 458 -17.83 15.25 6.03
C MET A 458 -17.34 14.09 5.17
N VAL A 459 -16.16 13.51 5.46
CA VAL A 459 -15.63 12.39 4.67
C VAL A 459 -15.48 11.16 5.53
N LEU A 460 -16.14 10.05 5.13
CA LEU A 460 -15.98 8.73 5.71
C LEU A 460 -15.07 7.89 4.82
N ALA A 461 -14.00 7.34 5.41
CA ALA A 461 -13.05 6.45 4.73
C ALA A 461 -12.99 5.09 5.45
N PRO A 462 -13.83 4.11 5.07
CA PRO A 462 -13.98 2.82 5.76
C PRO A 462 -12.90 1.81 5.35
N ASN A 463 -12.52 0.95 6.30
CA ASN A 463 -11.76 -0.28 6.07
C ASN A 463 -12.74 -1.47 6.10
N TYR A 464 -13.36 -1.75 4.96
CA TYR A 464 -14.33 -2.83 4.78
C TYR A 464 -13.64 -4.20 4.84
N ARG A 465 -14.41 -5.30 5.07
CA ARG A 465 -13.84 -6.66 5.02
C ARG A 465 -13.09 -6.90 3.72
N GLY A 466 -11.94 -7.56 3.80
CA GLY A 466 -10.95 -7.64 2.72
C GLY A 466 -9.76 -6.72 2.92
N SER A 467 -9.89 -5.65 3.75
CA SER A 467 -8.80 -4.74 4.07
C SER A 467 -7.69 -5.44 4.87
N THR A 468 -6.45 -4.96 4.71
CA THR A 468 -5.30 -5.32 5.55
C THR A 468 -5.34 -4.63 6.91
N GLY A 469 -4.46 -5.00 7.84
CA GLY A 469 -4.34 -4.37 9.15
C GLY A 469 -5.16 -5.05 10.26
N TYR A 470 -6.04 -5.99 9.92
CA TYR A 470 -7.01 -6.58 10.84
C TYR A 470 -6.93 -8.12 10.91
N GLY A 471 -5.84 -8.70 10.47
CA GLY A 471 -5.58 -10.13 10.47
C GLY A 471 -6.17 -10.91 9.29
N LYS A 472 -5.64 -12.12 9.10
CA LYS A 472 -5.98 -13.02 7.99
C LYS A 472 -7.49 -13.25 7.83
N ALA A 473 -8.22 -13.46 8.93
CA ALA A 473 -9.64 -13.76 8.87
C ALA A 473 -10.47 -12.60 8.28
N PHE A 474 -10.13 -11.36 8.63
CA PHE A 474 -10.78 -10.17 8.10
C PHE A 474 -10.38 -9.91 6.65
N GLN A 475 -9.08 -10.04 6.33
CA GLN A 475 -8.56 -9.87 4.98
C GLN A 475 -9.16 -10.86 3.97
N GLN A 476 -9.46 -12.09 4.42
CA GLN A 476 -10.05 -13.12 3.57
C GLN A 476 -11.59 -13.16 3.61
N ALA A 477 -12.23 -12.26 4.34
CA ALA A 477 -13.67 -12.30 4.56
C ALA A 477 -14.53 -11.90 3.33
N ASN A 478 -13.91 -11.37 2.27
CA ASN A 478 -14.57 -11.07 0.99
C ASN A 478 -14.19 -12.04 -0.14
N LEU A 479 -13.38 -13.08 0.12
CA LEU A 479 -13.11 -14.10 -0.90
C LEU A 479 -14.41 -14.77 -1.35
N PHE A 480 -14.59 -14.94 -2.66
CA PHE A 480 -15.79 -15.44 -3.32
C PHE A 480 -17.06 -14.63 -3.03
N ASP A 481 -16.89 -13.36 -2.56
CA ASP A 481 -18.00 -12.46 -2.23
C ASP A 481 -17.66 -10.98 -2.51
N MET A 482 -16.66 -10.69 -3.36
CA MET A 482 -16.26 -9.34 -3.72
C MET A 482 -17.44 -8.54 -4.29
N GLY A 483 -17.69 -7.33 -3.75
CA GLY A 483 -18.90 -6.54 -4.04
C GLY A 483 -20.16 -6.99 -3.28
N GLY A 484 -20.01 -7.93 -2.35
CA GLY A 484 -21.09 -8.42 -1.50
C GLY A 484 -21.04 -7.88 -0.08
N GLY A 485 -20.37 -8.63 0.82
CA GLY A 485 -20.25 -8.24 2.23
C GLY A 485 -19.49 -6.94 2.45
N ASP A 486 -18.48 -6.67 1.66
CA ASP A 486 -17.70 -5.42 1.68
C ASP A 486 -18.55 -4.20 1.28
N LEU A 487 -19.43 -4.32 0.28
CA LEU A 487 -20.44 -3.29 -0.02
C LEU A 487 -21.37 -3.06 1.19
N GLN A 488 -21.80 -4.12 1.88
CA GLN A 488 -22.65 -3.98 3.06
C GLN A 488 -21.94 -3.29 4.23
N ASP A 489 -20.62 -3.47 4.35
CA ASP A 489 -19.80 -2.76 5.34
C ASP A 489 -19.71 -1.26 5.04
N VAL A 490 -19.55 -0.87 3.77
CA VAL A 490 -19.63 0.52 3.31
C VAL A 490 -20.99 1.14 3.64
N LEU A 491 -22.07 0.44 3.33
CA LEU A 491 -23.45 0.90 3.62
C LEU A 491 -23.73 0.99 5.11
N ALA A 492 -23.16 0.10 5.95
CA ALA A 492 -23.22 0.21 7.41
C ALA A 492 -22.56 1.51 7.91
N GLY A 493 -21.45 1.90 7.31
CA GLY A 493 -20.79 3.19 7.58
C GLY A 493 -21.69 4.39 7.24
N VAL A 494 -22.42 4.33 6.12
CA VAL A 494 -23.42 5.37 5.76
C VAL A 494 -24.52 5.44 6.82
N ASP A 495 -25.05 4.29 7.26
CA ASP A 495 -26.08 4.24 8.30
C ASP A 495 -25.57 4.81 9.62
N TRP A 496 -24.29 4.60 9.94
CA TRP A 496 -23.63 5.13 11.13
C TRP A 496 -23.46 6.66 11.08
N ILE A 497 -22.91 7.23 9.97
CA ILE A 497 -22.69 8.68 9.86
C ILE A 497 -24.01 9.48 9.83
N LYS A 498 -25.09 8.92 9.29
CA LYS A 498 -26.43 9.54 9.35
C LYS A 498 -26.88 9.80 10.79
N GLN A 499 -26.47 8.97 11.75
CA GLN A 499 -26.84 9.10 13.17
C GLN A 499 -26.06 10.18 13.92
N THR A 500 -25.03 10.78 13.30
CA THR A 500 -24.27 11.88 13.91
C THR A 500 -25.10 13.16 14.09
N GLY A 501 -26.17 13.30 13.31
CA GLY A 501 -27.05 14.48 13.32
C GLY A 501 -26.48 15.68 12.54
N HIS A 502 -25.36 15.54 11.86
CA HIS A 502 -24.77 16.59 11.02
C HIS A 502 -25.34 16.63 9.59
N LEU A 503 -25.68 15.46 9.02
CA LEU A 503 -25.86 15.25 7.60
C LEU A 503 -27.30 15.33 7.10
N ASP A 504 -27.50 15.88 5.90
CA ASP A 504 -28.67 15.61 5.08
C ASP A 504 -28.49 14.24 4.40
N PRO A 505 -29.33 13.24 4.71
CA PRO A 505 -29.19 11.90 4.13
C PRO A 505 -29.38 11.85 2.61
N ARG A 506 -29.86 12.93 1.99
CA ARG A 506 -30.01 13.09 0.53
C ARG A 506 -28.76 13.68 -0.12
N LYS A 507 -27.75 14.10 0.67
CA LYS A 507 -26.51 14.74 0.21
C LYS A 507 -25.28 13.89 0.51
N ILE A 508 -25.31 12.62 0.09
CA ILE A 508 -24.18 11.70 0.30
C ILE A 508 -23.69 11.22 -1.06
N ALA A 509 -22.43 11.50 -1.37
CA ALA A 509 -21.74 10.99 -2.55
C ALA A 509 -20.88 9.77 -2.21
N VAL A 510 -20.64 8.92 -3.21
CA VAL A 510 -19.68 7.83 -3.14
C VAL A 510 -18.56 8.03 -4.16
N MET A 511 -17.32 7.78 -3.76
CA MET A 511 -16.18 7.80 -4.66
C MET A 511 -15.08 6.83 -4.21
N GLY A 512 -14.27 6.41 -5.16
CA GLY A 512 -13.10 5.57 -4.89
C GLY A 512 -12.34 5.26 -6.16
N GLY A 513 -11.13 4.71 -6.01
CA GLY A 513 -10.26 4.33 -7.13
C GLY A 513 -10.06 2.82 -7.21
N SER A 514 -9.87 2.27 -8.44
CA SER A 514 -9.61 0.84 -8.64
C SER A 514 -10.75 -0.01 -8.06
N TYR A 515 -10.48 -0.96 -7.19
CA TYR A 515 -11.51 -1.69 -6.47
C TYR A 515 -12.50 -0.76 -5.73
N GLY A 516 -12.04 0.40 -5.20
CA GLY A 516 -12.93 1.43 -4.65
C GLY A 516 -13.82 2.07 -5.72
N GLY A 517 -13.35 2.17 -6.96
CA GLY A 517 -14.15 2.57 -8.13
C GLY A 517 -15.20 1.52 -8.48
N TYR A 518 -14.84 0.24 -8.44
CA TYR A 518 -15.76 -0.89 -8.56
C TYR A 518 -16.84 -0.87 -7.46
N LEU A 519 -16.44 -0.74 -6.17
CA LEU A 519 -17.43 -0.64 -5.08
C LEU A 519 -18.28 0.62 -5.16
N SER A 520 -17.76 1.72 -5.74
CA SER A 520 -18.58 2.90 -6.03
C SER A 520 -19.65 2.60 -7.09
N MET A 521 -19.31 1.84 -8.15
CA MET A 521 -20.25 1.37 -9.14
C MET A 521 -21.26 0.37 -8.54
N MET A 522 -20.80 -0.60 -7.73
CA MET A 522 -21.69 -1.50 -6.99
C MET A 522 -22.63 -0.72 -6.06
N SER A 523 -22.15 0.33 -5.41
CA SER A 523 -22.95 1.19 -4.54
C SER A 523 -24.11 1.85 -5.29
N VAL A 524 -23.85 2.51 -6.41
CA VAL A 524 -24.88 3.24 -7.17
C VAL A 524 -25.84 2.33 -7.94
N THR A 525 -25.44 1.08 -8.20
CA THR A 525 -26.29 0.07 -8.86
C THR A 525 -27.13 -0.73 -7.87
N LYS A 526 -26.54 -1.21 -6.76
CA LYS A 526 -27.22 -2.10 -5.80
C LYS A 526 -27.93 -1.36 -4.65
N ALA A 527 -27.59 -0.09 -4.41
CA ALA A 527 -28.22 0.77 -3.41
C ALA A 527 -28.53 2.17 -3.98
N PRO A 528 -29.29 2.28 -5.09
CA PRO A 528 -29.45 3.52 -5.86
C PRO A 528 -30.14 4.65 -5.10
N ASP A 529 -30.88 4.36 -4.03
CA ASP A 529 -31.60 5.36 -3.23
C ASP A 529 -30.71 6.04 -2.15
N VAL A 530 -29.49 5.56 -1.98
CA VAL A 530 -28.57 6.07 -0.94
C VAL A 530 -27.79 7.27 -1.43
N TRP A 531 -27.48 7.33 -2.73
CA TRP A 531 -26.45 8.17 -3.27
C TRP A 531 -26.98 9.36 -4.08
N ALA A 532 -26.46 10.54 -3.78
CA ALA A 532 -26.75 11.76 -4.53
C ALA A 532 -25.80 11.94 -5.73
N ALA A 533 -24.61 11.34 -5.72
CA ALA A 533 -23.64 11.33 -6.81
C ALA A 533 -22.67 10.16 -6.67
N GLY A 534 -22.10 9.70 -7.79
CA GLY A 534 -21.04 8.69 -7.84
C GLY A 534 -19.84 9.14 -8.64
N VAL A 535 -18.63 8.89 -8.11
CA VAL A 535 -17.36 9.25 -8.75
C VAL A 535 -16.43 8.03 -8.76
N PRO A 536 -16.67 7.03 -9.62
CA PRO A 536 -15.74 5.91 -9.81
C PRO A 536 -14.51 6.37 -10.61
N ILE A 537 -13.33 6.13 -10.05
CA ILE A 537 -12.03 6.47 -10.67
C ILE A 537 -11.33 5.16 -11.03
N VAL A 538 -10.88 5.03 -12.28
CA VAL A 538 -10.27 3.81 -12.84
C VAL A 538 -11.03 2.55 -12.39
N PRO A 539 -12.37 2.49 -12.58
CA PRO A 539 -13.18 1.36 -12.14
C PRO A 539 -13.09 0.21 -13.13
N PHE A 540 -13.30 -1.00 -12.66
CA PHE A 540 -13.84 -2.06 -13.49
C PHE A 540 -15.34 -2.28 -13.18
N VAL A 541 -16.09 -2.85 -14.11
CA VAL A 541 -17.56 -2.94 -14.00
C VAL A 541 -18.13 -4.26 -14.47
N ASN A 542 -17.32 -5.07 -15.12
CA ASN A 542 -17.73 -6.35 -15.70
C ASN A 542 -16.63 -7.38 -15.48
N TRP A 543 -16.81 -8.23 -14.49
CA TRP A 543 -15.85 -9.27 -14.12
C TRP A 543 -15.42 -10.18 -15.26
N PHE A 544 -16.27 -10.37 -16.30
CA PHE A 544 -15.94 -11.20 -17.45
C PHE A 544 -14.90 -10.50 -18.35
N THR A 545 -15.14 -9.22 -18.67
CA THR A 545 -14.24 -8.45 -19.54
C THR A 545 -13.01 -7.95 -18.79
N GLU A 546 -13.11 -7.74 -17.46
CA GLU A 546 -11.96 -7.42 -16.62
C GLU A 546 -10.93 -8.55 -16.69
N ILE A 547 -11.31 -9.77 -16.32
CA ILE A 547 -10.44 -10.95 -16.34
C ILE A 547 -9.88 -11.21 -17.74
N GLU A 548 -10.65 -10.94 -18.81
CA GLU A 548 -10.21 -11.15 -20.19
C GLU A 548 -9.11 -10.15 -20.61
N ASN A 549 -9.14 -8.93 -20.09
CA ASN A 549 -8.35 -7.80 -20.64
C ASN A 549 -7.31 -7.21 -19.67
N GLU A 550 -7.28 -7.64 -18.42
CA GLU A 550 -6.33 -7.16 -17.42
C GLU A 550 -4.95 -7.83 -17.51
N ASP A 551 -3.98 -7.33 -16.76
CA ASP A 551 -2.65 -7.94 -16.64
C ASP A 551 -2.73 -9.39 -16.16
N PRO A 552 -1.95 -10.33 -16.71
CA PRO A 552 -2.00 -11.75 -16.34
C PRO A 552 -1.83 -12.05 -14.85
N VAL A 553 -1.10 -11.22 -14.09
CA VAL A 553 -0.96 -11.40 -12.63
C VAL A 553 -2.31 -11.18 -11.94
N LEU A 554 -3.01 -10.11 -12.31
CA LEU A 554 -4.34 -9.82 -11.75
C LEU A 554 -5.35 -10.86 -12.19
N GLN A 555 -5.32 -11.28 -13.46
CA GLN A 555 -6.17 -12.36 -13.97
C GLN A 555 -6.05 -13.63 -13.12
N GLN A 556 -4.82 -14.06 -12.79
CA GLN A 556 -4.63 -15.23 -11.93
C GLN A 556 -5.11 -14.98 -10.50
N SER A 557 -4.90 -13.76 -9.98
CA SER A 557 -5.38 -13.36 -8.66
C SER A 557 -6.91 -13.36 -8.58
N ASP A 558 -7.58 -12.79 -9.57
CA ASP A 558 -9.03 -12.64 -9.60
C ASP A 558 -9.72 -14.00 -9.80
N LEU A 559 -9.18 -14.85 -10.67
CA LEU A 559 -9.63 -16.24 -10.79
C LEU A 559 -9.45 -17.03 -9.48
N ALA A 560 -8.38 -16.79 -8.74
CA ALA A 560 -8.14 -17.46 -7.46
C ALA A 560 -9.03 -16.95 -6.32
N THR A 561 -9.45 -15.68 -6.38
CA THR A 561 -10.25 -15.01 -5.34
C THR A 561 -11.76 -15.05 -5.60
N MET A 562 -12.19 -15.11 -6.86
CA MET A 562 -13.60 -15.23 -7.27
C MET A 562 -13.99 -16.64 -7.75
N GLY A 563 -12.98 -17.47 -8.09
CA GLY A 563 -13.14 -18.83 -8.55
C GLY A 563 -13.38 -18.93 -10.06
N ASP A 564 -13.58 -20.16 -10.53
CA ASP A 564 -13.77 -20.49 -11.95
C ASP A 564 -14.99 -19.76 -12.55
N VAL A 565 -14.78 -18.98 -13.60
CA VAL A 565 -15.79 -18.13 -14.26
C VAL A 565 -17.04 -18.91 -14.69
N VAL A 566 -16.86 -20.15 -15.21
CA VAL A 566 -17.97 -20.97 -15.72
C VAL A 566 -18.77 -21.57 -14.56
N LYS A 567 -18.08 -22.10 -13.55
CA LYS A 567 -18.74 -22.70 -12.37
C LYS A 567 -19.43 -21.68 -11.50
N ASN A 568 -18.88 -20.48 -11.40
CA ASN A 568 -19.38 -19.39 -10.56
C ASN A 568 -20.09 -18.29 -11.37
N LYS A 569 -20.56 -18.60 -12.57
CA LYS A 569 -21.14 -17.62 -13.51
C LYS A 569 -22.17 -16.71 -12.85
N ALA A 570 -23.08 -17.26 -12.03
CA ALA A 570 -24.10 -16.48 -11.35
C ALA A 570 -23.51 -15.46 -10.34
N LEU A 571 -22.39 -15.80 -9.68
CA LEU A 571 -21.66 -14.87 -8.83
C LEU A 571 -21.06 -13.73 -9.66
N TYR A 572 -20.39 -14.05 -10.75
CA TYR A 572 -19.79 -13.07 -11.67
C TYR A 572 -20.85 -12.13 -12.24
N GLU A 573 -22.02 -12.66 -12.67
CA GLU A 573 -23.14 -11.85 -13.14
C GLU A 573 -23.70 -10.93 -12.06
N ASP A 574 -23.90 -11.41 -10.83
CA ASP A 574 -24.42 -10.62 -9.73
C ASP A 574 -23.41 -9.56 -9.23
N ARG A 575 -22.12 -9.83 -9.30
CA ARG A 575 -21.07 -8.93 -8.87
C ARG A 575 -20.53 -8.00 -9.98
N SER A 576 -21.10 -8.05 -11.19
CA SER A 576 -20.78 -7.14 -12.30
C SER A 576 -21.78 -5.98 -12.35
N PRO A 577 -21.42 -4.76 -11.91
CA PRO A 577 -22.34 -3.62 -11.87
C PRO A 577 -22.91 -3.24 -13.24
N ILE A 578 -22.24 -3.58 -14.34
CA ILE A 578 -22.75 -3.35 -15.71
C ILE A 578 -24.13 -3.97 -15.94
N ASN A 579 -24.44 -5.10 -15.29
CA ASN A 579 -25.71 -5.79 -15.40
C ASN A 579 -26.87 -5.05 -14.70
N PHE A 580 -26.56 -4.01 -13.91
CA PHE A 580 -27.53 -3.25 -13.11
C PHE A 580 -27.51 -1.75 -13.41
N ILE A 581 -26.92 -1.36 -14.54
CA ILE A 581 -26.80 0.05 -14.95
C ILE A 581 -28.17 0.76 -14.99
N ASP A 582 -29.25 0.04 -15.34
CA ASP A 582 -30.60 0.59 -15.39
C ASP A 582 -31.16 1.01 -14.02
N GLN A 583 -30.56 0.55 -12.93
CA GLN A 583 -30.96 0.91 -11.57
C GLN A 583 -30.35 2.23 -11.10
N ILE A 584 -29.32 2.74 -11.77
CA ILE A 584 -28.62 3.97 -11.37
C ILE A 584 -29.55 5.18 -11.44
N LYS A 585 -29.65 5.90 -10.32
CA LYS A 585 -30.42 7.15 -10.17
C LYS A 585 -29.48 8.37 -10.06
N ALA A 586 -28.35 8.19 -9.44
CA ALA A 586 -27.38 9.25 -9.20
C ALA A 586 -26.62 9.65 -10.48
N PRO A 587 -26.29 10.93 -10.67
CA PRO A 587 -25.33 11.36 -11.68
C PRO A 587 -23.97 10.74 -11.43
N LEU A 588 -23.23 10.46 -12.52
CA LEU A 588 -21.91 9.84 -12.48
C LEU A 588 -20.86 10.69 -13.18
N LEU A 589 -19.64 10.69 -12.60
CA LEU A 589 -18.40 11.13 -13.24
C LEU A 589 -17.40 9.96 -13.23
N LEU A 590 -17.02 9.44 -14.41
CA LEU A 590 -16.03 8.39 -14.56
C LEU A 590 -14.69 8.95 -15.05
N LEU A 591 -13.59 8.51 -14.42
CA LEU A 591 -12.24 8.88 -14.82
C LEU A 591 -11.43 7.59 -15.09
N ALA A 592 -10.65 7.54 -16.18
CA ALA A 592 -9.85 6.37 -16.55
C ALA A 592 -8.49 6.77 -17.13
N GLY A 593 -7.51 5.85 -17.03
CA GLY A 593 -6.24 5.91 -17.77
C GLY A 593 -6.33 5.18 -19.11
N GLY A 594 -5.67 5.72 -20.14
CA GLY A 594 -5.68 5.13 -21.49
C GLY A 594 -4.83 3.86 -21.62
N HIS A 595 -3.76 3.76 -20.80
CA HIS A 595 -2.81 2.63 -20.78
C HIS A 595 -2.93 1.80 -19.47
N ASP A 596 -4.08 1.86 -18.82
CA ASP A 596 -4.30 1.13 -17.57
C ASP A 596 -4.28 -0.40 -17.80
N PRO A 597 -3.27 -1.15 -17.26
CA PRO A 597 -3.19 -2.59 -17.43
C PRO A 597 -3.99 -3.37 -16.37
N ARG A 598 -4.56 -2.67 -15.37
CA ARG A 598 -5.24 -3.27 -14.23
C ARG A 598 -6.74 -3.19 -14.33
N CYS A 599 -7.26 -1.99 -14.70
CA CYS A 599 -8.67 -1.73 -14.99
C CYS A 599 -8.74 -1.08 -16.36
N PRO A 600 -8.80 -1.85 -17.45
CA PRO A 600 -8.73 -1.35 -18.81
C PRO A 600 -9.80 -0.27 -19.08
N LYS A 601 -9.46 0.76 -19.87
CA LYS A 601 -10.40 1.85 -20.20
C LYS A 601 -11.72 1.37 -20.80
N SER A 602 -11.73 0.19 -21.42
CA SER A 602 -12.93 -0.47 -21.93
C SER A 602 -14.01 -0.69 -20.88
N GLU A 603 -13.62 -0.84 -19.61
CA GLU A 603 -14.56 -0.96 -18.49
C GLU A 603 -15.34 0.34 -18.27
N THR A 604 -14.66 1.49 -18.35
CA THR A 604 -15.32 2.81 -18.33
C THR A 604 -16.17 3.02 -19.60
N GLU A 605 -15.69 2.66 -20.79
CA GLU A 605 -16.39 2.80 -22.05
C GLU A 605 -17.70 2.01 -22.08
N GLN A 606 -17.74 0.79 -21.51
CA GLN A 606 -18.97 -0.01 -21.37
C GLN A 606 -20.08 0.74 -20.61
N VAL A 607 -19.75 1.42 -19.50
CA VAL A 607 -20.71 2.20 -18.72
C VAL A 607 -21.23 3.38 -19.51
N VAL A 608 -20.33 4.12 -20.15
CA VAL A 608 -20.67 5.29 -21.00
C VAL A 608 -21.62 4.91 -22.11
N ASP A 609 -21.32 3.82 -22.83
CA ASP A 609 -22.15 3.31 -23.93
C ASP A 609 -23.50 2.82 -23.44
N ALA A 610 -23.55 2.08 -22.32
CA ALA A 610 -24.80 1.58 -21.74
C ALA A 610 -25.73 2.74 -21.33
N ILE A 611 -25.19 3.78 -20.68
CA ILE A 611 -25.97 4.96 -20.28
C ILE A 611 -26.44 5.76 -21.50
N LYS A 612 -25.59 6.02 -22.48
CA LYS A 612 -25.95 6.74 -23.72
C LYS A 612 -27.02 5.99 -24.53
N LYS A 613 -26.90 4.66 -24.64
CA LYS A 613 -27.88 3.82 -25.37
C LYS A 613 -29.30 3.94 -24.83
N ARG A 614 -29.45 4.20 -23.53
CA ARG A 614 -30.78 4.45 -22.90
C ARG A 614 -31.19 5.93 -22.89
N GLY A 615 -30.44 6.81 -23.57
CA GLY A 615 -30.72 8.26 -23.63
C GLY A 615 -30.32 9.03 -22.36
N GLY A 616 -29.54 8.41 -21.46
CA GLY A 616 -28.98 9.06 -20.28
C GLY A 616 -27.74 9.88 -20.59
N THR A 617 -27.34 10.72 -19.62
CA THR A 617 -26.10 11.49 -19.65
C THR A 617 -25.14 10.98 -18.58
N VAL A 618 -23.84 11.00 -18.89
CA VAL A 618 -22.77 10.62 -17.98
C VAL A 618 -21.54 11.45 -18.29
N ASP A 619 -20.94 12.03 -17.26
CA ASP A 619 -19.67 12.73 -17.39
C ASP A 619 -18.52 11.74 -17.31
N TYR A 620 -17.54 11.87 -18.20
CA TYR A 620 -16.36 11.02 -18.16
C TYR A 620 -15.14 11.67 -18.78
N LYS A 621 -13.95 11.22 -18.39
CA LYS A 621 -12.68 11.61 -19.01
C LYS A 621 -11.72 10.42 -19.01
N ILE A 622 -11.15 10.12 -20.18
CA ILE A 622 -10.03 9.19 -20.34
C ILE A 622 -8.76 10.02 -20.57
N TYR A 623 -7.72 9.77 -19.77
CA TYR A 623 -6.40 10.38 -19.91
C TYR A 623 -5.52 9.41 -20.68
N GLU A 624 -5.39 9.63 -21.98
CA GLU A 624 -4.74 8.67 -22.91
C GLU A 624 -3.25 8.43 -22.64
N ASN A 625 -2.60 9.29 -21.86
CA ASN A 625 -1.19 9.21 -21.48
C ASN A 625 -0.99 8.85 -20.00
N GLU A 626 -1.96 8.16 -19.39
CA GLU A 626 -1.93 7.69 -18.00
C GLU A 626 -2.28 6.20 -17.93
N GLY A 627 -1.74 5.53 -16.88
CA GLY A 627 -2.04 4.15 -16.52
C GLY A 627 -3.05 4.04 -15.38
N HIS A 628 -2.78 3.09 -14.44
CA HIS A 628 -3.63 2.87 -13.26
C HIS A 628 -3.47 3.98 -12.23
N GLY A 629 -4.25 5.07 -12.37
CA GLY A 629 -4.11 6.32 -11.66
C GLY A 629 -3.38 7.38 -12.50
N PHE A 630 -3.26 8.60 -11.96
CA PHE A 630 -2.70 9.73 -12.71
C PHE A 630 -1.34 10.09 -12.11
N ALA A 631 -0.27 9.92 -12.90
CA ALA A 631 1.10 10.20 -12.49
C ALA A 631 1.53 11.65 -12.80
N ARG A 632 0.94 12.23 -13.83
CA ARG A 632 1.24 13.60 -14.29
C ARG A 632 0.50 14.61 -13.44
N VAL A 633 1.21 15.59 -12.85
CA VAL A 633 0.60 16.58 -11.94
C VAL A 633 -0.52 17.37 -12.61
N GLU A 634 -0.35 17.74 -13.89
CA GLU A 634 -1.38 18.43 -14.66
C GLU A 634 -2.65 17.60 -14.85
N ASN A 635 -2.52 16.29 -15.08
CA ASN A 635 -3.67 15.38 -15.18
C ASN A 635 -4.33 15.16 -13.81
N GLN A 636 -3.54 15.08 -12.73
CA GLN A 636 -4.08 15.04 -11.37
C GLN A 636 -4.93 16.27 -11.07
N ILE A 637 -4.42 17.47 -11.39
CA ILE A 637 -5.14 18.73 -11.16
C ILE A 637 -6.43 18.76 -11.99
N ASP A 638 -6.38 18.46 -13.29
CA ASP A 638 -7.58 18.44 -14.15
C ASP A 638 -8.61 17.41 -13.65
N ALA A 639 -8.17 16.19 -13.33
CA ALA A 639 -9.04 15.12 -12.85
C ALA A 639 -9.78 15.51 -11.56
N TYR A 640 -9.05 15.99 -10.56
CA TYR A 640 -9.66 16.31 -9.27
C TYR A 640 -10.39 17.65 -9.26
N LYS A 641 -10.10 18.58 -10.20
CA LYS A 641 -10.99 19.73 -10.45
C LYS A 641 -12.33 19.28 -11.00
N ARG A 642 -12.34 18.37 -11.99
CA ARG A 642 -13.60 17.78 -12.49
C ARG A 642 -14.40 17.12 -11.38
N VAL A 643 -13.73 16.37 -10.47
CA VAL A 643 -14.38 15.77 -9.29
C VAL A 643 -14.96 16.86 -8.38
N ALA A 644 -14.19 17.91 -8.09
CA ALA A 644 -14.62 19.02 -7.25
C ALA A 644 -15.84 19.76 -7.83
N ASP A 645 -15.77 20.12 -9.11
CA ASP A 645 -16.86 20.81 -9.82
C ASP A 645 -18.13 19.96 -9.90
N PHE A 646 -17.97 18.66 -10.20
CA PHE A 646 -19.07 17.70 -10.24
C PHE A 646 -19.76 17.54 -8.87
N LEU A 647 -18.99 17.36 -7.80
CA LEU A 647 -19.55 17.26 -6.45
C LEU A 647 -20.22 18.57 -6.00
N GLN A 648 -19.63 19.72 -6.32
CA GLN A 648 -20.24 21.01 -6.03
C GLN A 648 -21.58 21.21 -6.76
N ALA A 649 -21.70 20.71 -7.99
CA ALA A 649 -22.93 20.80 -8.78
C ALA A 649 -24.05 19.88 -8.28
N HIS A 650 -23.71 18.67 -7.83
CA HIS A 650 -24.71 17.64 -7.51
C HIS A 650 -24.93 17.42 -6.01
N VAL A 651 -23.93 17.69 -5.18
CA VAL A 651 -23.96 17.47 -3.72
C VAL A 651 -23.33 18.68 -3.01
N PRO A 652 -23.85 19.90 -3.21
CA PRO A 652 -23.23 21.09 -2.62
C PRO A 652 -23.19 20.99 -1.10
N PRO A 653 -22.06 21.34 -0.46
CA PRO A 653 -21.97 21.46 1.00
C PRO A 653 -22.93 22.57 1.47
N ALA A 654 -23.32 22.51 2.74
CA ALA A 654 -24.10 23.61 3.33
C ALA A 654 -23.28 24.90 3.25
N ASP A 655 -23.94 26.05 2.96
CA ASP A 655 -23.28 27.32 3.00
C ASP A 655 -22.77 27.56 4.42
N CYS A 656 -21.45 27.72 4.55
CA CYS A 656 -20.86 28.23 5.79
C CYS A 656 -21.16 29.74 5.90
N SER A 657 -22.41 30.09 6.10
CA SER A 657 -22.74 31.41 6.59
C SER A 657 -22.41 31.41 8.09
N CYS A 658 -21.16 31.73 8.43
CA CYS A 658 -20.84 32.19 9.77
C CYS A 658 -21.63 33.46 10.05
N SER A 659 -22.85 33.33 10.55
CA SER A 659 -23.43 34.41 11.33
C SER A 659 -22.63 34.54 12.64
N LEU A 660 -21.51 35.24 12.58
CA LEU A 660 -20.95 35.92 13.75
C LEU A 660 -21.92 37.04 14.12
N ASN A 661 -23.10 36.67 14.64
CA ASN A 661 -24.01 37.56 15.33
C ASN A 661 -24.91 36.69 16.22
N GLU A 662 -24.47 36.51 17.47
CA GLU A 662 -25.20 36.72 18.72
C GLU A 662 -24.40 36.23 19.91
#